data_91bd30812dc455274b11e7f63c473b99
#
_entry.id   91bd30812dc455274b11e7f63c473b99
#
_cell.length_a   1.000
_cell.length_b   1.000
_cell.length_c   1.000
_cell.angle_alpha   90.00
_cell.angle_beta   90.00
_cell.angle_gamma   90.00
#
_symmetry.space_group_name_H-M   'P 1'
#
loop_
_entity.id
_entity.type
_entity.pdbx_description
1 polymer ?
#
loop_
_entity_poly.entity_id
_entity_poly.type
_entity_poly.pdbx_seq_one_letter_code
_entity_poly.pdbx_strand_id
1 'polypeptide(L)'
;MINFTINNQPVTALKGETILQAARKAGFYIPTMCYLEKTTPCASCRLCVVETDKTDGFILSCQTPPTEGLAVNINSERLEAERTNIMRMYDVNHPLECGVCDKSGACDLQNKTLEFGISTQHFSAKEQNRKIEHWGLINYDPSLCILCEKCVHVCNEIIGDDAIELQFGGYKSAVIPKNSEKLDCTFCGECIAVCPVGALVSADFQYSANAWELSQVPATCAHCSAGCSLMYEVRHTSNSVGAKEKIYRVTNDFEHTTLCGAGRFGFDFAVQGTKNEGEFAKAVNAVKNSDAIRFSSLITNEEAMILQRLKEKLGLKLYNEEARTYQNFMAAYGSISGKAGFGGSLDAISQSDGIIVLGGRIATDNPMVRYAMTTAARHNGAKVVYMHPLEDELLQNVVTQFVKYEVGTEEGVVAMLAKTLLANADVSDEIANFFEGLDEGYLCAESNVGDEEYARIAKTFARAKRKTLVIGSDVLNHNRASNIARLCAMVEAYTEFSVVVVAPSVNTIGVSLICDLDVDNGSGSVVGYNASGDYTMGSVGETMLKLPALNSQEGTFVNINHQVLPTNVAVAFEGHTLNDIANALGLSAQNTIDYTAMLPISKGFNGSSFDDLGNFYSVLGEDNRGYILENSDMEANGKLEEIDDLPEFNGTVVYRCNPVNQFNGYTARTEQLEKEATLRGSAQFAAAAKIGDGDKIRIEFPQGAQERIFKLDSSLKGTIALVPAYDVGFGGLNEQYRFEKVKIMRMGSES
;
A
#
# COMPACT_ATOMS: atom_id res chain seq x y z
N MET A 1 33.19 1.17 -10.12
CA MET A 1 33.41 1.28 -8.65
C MET A 1 34.48 2.33 -8.45
N ILE A 2 34.40 3.12 -7.40
CA ILE A 2 35.34 4.18 -7.02
C ILE A 2 35.95 3.75 -5.70
N ASN A 3 37.30 3.70 -5.63
CA ASN A 3 38.04 3.32 -4.43
C ASN A 3 38.51 4.57 -3.70
N PHE A 4 38.28 4.66 -2.42
CA PHE A 4 38.70 5.76 -1.57
C PHE A 4 38.93 5.26 -0.13
N THR A 5 39.32 6.12 0.78
CA THR A 5 39.52 5.72 2.18
C THR A 5 38.69 6.56 3.15
N ILE A 6 38.21 5.92 4.23
CA ILE A 6 37.61 6.61 5.38
C ILE A 6 38.44 6.26 6.60
N ASN A 7 39.00 7.25 7.29
CA ASN A 7 39.91 7.07 8.42
C ASN A 7 41.04 6.05 8.11
N ASN A 8 41.61 6.13 6.92
CA ASN A 8 42.63 5.23 6.37
C ASN A 8 42.19 3.78 6.11
N GLN A 9 40.90 3.47 6.19
CA GLN A 9 40.37 2.16 5.82
C GLN A 9 39.80 2.21 4.39
N PRO A 10 40.04 1.19 3.56
CA PRO A 10 39.59 1.17 2.19
C PRO A 10 38.05 1.02 2.12
N VAL A 11 37.43 1.82 1.28
CA VAL A 11 35.99 1.83 1.02
C VAL A 11 35.75 1.91 -0.48
N THR A 12 34.70 1.25 -0.96
CA THR A 12 34.29 1.32 -2.38
C THR A 12 32.92 1.94 -2.49
N ALA A 13 32.72 2.79 -3.50
CA ALA A 13 31.44 3.37 -3.86
C ALA A 13 31.06 3.00 -5.29
N LEU A 14 29.76 2.88 -5.56
CA LEU A 14 29.22 2.82 -6.91
C LEU A 14 29.24 4.22 -7.54
N LYS A 15 29.20 4.28 -8.86
CA LYS A 15 29.13 5.57 -9.57
C LYS A 15 27.80 6.26 -9.21
N GLY A 16 27.89 7.48 -8.68
CA GLY A 16 26.74 8.28 -8.26
C GLY A 16 26.40 8.20 -6.77
N GLU A 17 26.99 7.24 -6.02
CA GLU A 17 26.85 7.21 -4.57
C GLU A 17 27.60 8.34 -3.89
N THR A 18 27.05 8.85 -2.80
CA THR A 18 27.69 9.86 -1.96
C THR A 18 28.66 9.21 -0.96
N ILE A 19 29.54 10.03 -0.38
CA ILE A 19 30.45 9.59 0.68
C ILE A 19 29.65 9.03 1.86
N LEU A 20 28.50 9.64 2.22
CA LEU A 20 27.63 9.18 3.32
C LEU A 20 27.07 7.78 3.03
N GLN A 21 26.56 7.54 1.83
CA GLN A 21 26.01 6.23 1.44
C GLN A 21 27.07 5.14 1.48
N ALA A 22 28.23 5.41 0.90
CA ALA A 22 29.34 4.46 0.92
C ALA A 22 29.87 4.21 2.35
N ALA A 23 29.92 5.26 3.20
CA ALA A 23 30.30 5.14 4.61
C ALA A 23 29.35 4.23 5.39
N ARG A 24 28.03 4.43 5.25
CA ARG A 24 27.01 3.61 5.91
C ARG A 24 27.10 2.14 5.50
N LYS A 25 27.24 1.85 4.21
CA LYS A 25 27.43 0.49 3.68
C LYS A 25 28.69 -0.19 4.24
N ALA A 26 29.75 0.60 4.48
CA ALA A 26 31.00 0.11 5.08
C ALA A 26 30.97 0.09 6.63
N GLY A 27 29.83 0.38 7.27
CA GLY A 27 29.67 0.37 8.73
C GLY A 27 30.22 1.61 9.44
N PHE A 28 30.55 2.69 8.72
CA PHE A 28 30.99 3.94 9.32
C PHE A 28 29.81 4.82 9.70
N TYR A 29 29.84 5.37 10.91
CA TYR A 29 28.83 6.30 11.37
C TYR A 29 29.24 7.75 11.05
N ILE A 30 28.37 8.45 10.32
CA ILE A 30 28.41 9.89 10.12
C ILE A 30 27.05 10.47 10.56
N PRO A 31 27.02 11.41 11.52
CA PRO A 31 25.77 11.93 12.05
C PRO A 31 24.99 12.74 11.02
N THR A 32 23.67 12.56 11.01
CA THR A 32 22.74 13.30 10.15
C THR A 32 21.46 13.61 10.93
N MET A 33 20.69 14.60 10.49
CA MET A 33 19.36 14.91 11.03
C MET A 33 18.34 15.21 9.91
N CYS A 34 18.77 15.73 8.77
CA CYS A 34 17.93 16.05 7.61
C CYS A 34 17.96 15.00 6.50
N TYR A 35 18.76 13.95 6.61
CA TYR A 35 18.99 12.96 5.56
C TYR A 35 17.99 11.81 5.62
N LEU A 36 17.46 11.42 4.48
CA LEU A 36 16.73 10.20 4.21
C LEU A 36 17.31 9.54 2.97
N GLU A 37 17.50 8.21 2.99
CA GLU A 37 18.11 7.49 1.87
C GLU A 37 17.28 7.55 0.59
N LYS A 38 15.96 7.53 0.73
CA LYS A 38 14.99 7.49 -0.38
C LYS A 38 14.70 8.84 -1.02
N THR A 39 15.20 9.95 -0.48
CA THR A 39 14.91 11.29 -0.99
C THR A 39 16.17 12.05 -1.38
N THR A 40 16.02 13.11 -2.16
CA THR A 40 17.10 14.04 -2.42
C THR A 40 17.65 14.62 -1.13
N PRO A 41 18.96 14.65 -0.88
CA PRO A 41 19.53 15.20 0.35
C PRO A 41 19.19 16.68 0.55
N CYS A 42 18.52 17.02 1.64
CA CYS A 42 18.14 18.40 1.99
C CYS A 42 19.36 19.29 2.30
N ALA A 43 20.47 18.72 2.82
CA ALA A 43 21.70 19.40 3.24
C ALA A 43 21.51 20.55 4.25
N SER A 44 20.35 20.63 4.89
CA SER A 44 20.00 21.73 5.82
C SER A 44 20.69 21.58 7.19
N CYS A 45 20.86 20.36 7.72
CA CYS A 45 21.39 20.17 9.07
C CYS A 45 22.92 20.34 9.18
N ARG A 46 23.66 20.08 8.15
CA ARG A 46 25.13 20.15 8.05
C ARG A 46 25.91 19.25 9.02
N LEU A 47 25.26 18.36 9.79
CA LEU A 47 25.94 17.43 10.69
C LEU A 47 26.83 16.41 9.97
N CYS A 48 26.55 16.14 8.69
CA CYS A 48 27.29 15.19 7.88
C CYS A 48 28.63 15.72 7.35
N VAL A 49 29.15 16.82 7.90
CA VAL A 49 30.48 17.36 7.52
C VAL A 49 31.59 16.35 7.74
N VAL A 50 32.51 16.30 6.78
CA VAL A 50 33.74 15.48 6.80
C VAL A 50 34.90 16.30 6.26
N GLU A 51 36.14 15.90 6.61
CA GLU A 51 37.36 16.45 6.06
C GLU A 51 37.92 15.57 4.95
N THR A 52 38.61 16.18 3.99
CA THR A 52 39.28 15.45 2.92
C THR A 52 40.68 15.96 2.70
N ASP A 53 41.54 15.15 2.09
CA ASP A 53 42.92 15.51 1.71
C ASP A 53 42.99 16.53 0.55
N LYS A 54 41.86 16.82 -0.11
CA LYS A 54 41.78 17.71 -1.27
C LYS A 54 41.29 19.12 -0.95
N THR A 55 40.75 19.35 0.25
CA THR A 55 40.20 20.66 0.63
C THR A 55 40.51 20.98 2.10
N ASP A 56 40.91 22.25 2.37
CA ASP A 56 41.13 22.72 3.74
C ASP A 56 39.86 22.95 4.57
N GLY A 57 38.68 22.83 3.93
CA GLY A 57 37.37 23.03 4.52
C GLY A 57 36.60 21.73 4.76
N PHE A 58 35.45 21.86 5.38
CA PHE A 58 34.49 20.78 5.53
C PHE A 58 33.66 20.63 4.24
N ILE A 59 33.37 19.38 3.89
CA ILE A 59 32.40 19.05 2.83
C ILE A 59 31.21 18.28 3.40
N LEU A 60 30.07 18.35 2.74
CA LEU A 60 28.86 17.62 3.14
C LEU A 60 28.85 16.23 2.51
N SER A 61 29.08 15.20 3.31
CA SER A 61 29.14 13.81 2.83
C SER A 61 27.84 13.32 2.20
N CYS A 62 26.68 13.88 2.60
CA CYS A 62 25.39 13.49 2.05
C CYS A 62 25.14 13.94 0.61
N GLN A 63 25.90 14.92 0.10
CA GLN A 63 25.76 15.46 -1.27
C GLN A 63 26.99 15.24 -2.14
N THR A 64 28.11 14.86 -1.56
CA THR A 64 29.39 14.79 -2.27
C THR A 64 29.69 13.34 -2.64
N PRO A 65 29.77 12.99 -3.94
CA PRO A 65 30.28 11.70 -4.40
C PRO A 65 31.80 11.63 -4.19
N PRO A 66 32.34 10.45 -3.79
CA PRO A 66 33.79 10.28 -3.68
C PRO A 66 34.45 10.28 -5.04
N THR A 67 35.76 10.60 -5.07
CA THR A 67 36.62 10.45 -6.25
C THR A 67 37.69 9.41 -5.98
N GLU A 68 38.24 8.83 -7.03
CA GLU A 68 39.29 7.81 -6.91
C GLU A 68 40.50 8.31 -6.08
N GLY A 69 40.87 7.52 -5.06
CA GLY A 69 41.97 7.81 -4.16
C GLY A 69 41.71 8.93 -3.14
N LEU A 70 40.47 9.40 -2.96
CA LEU A 70 40.12 10.40 -1.95
C LEU A 70 40.36 9.85 -0.54
N ALA A 71 41.02 10.63 0.32
CA ALA A 71 41.10 10.31 1.74
C ALA A 71 40.08 11.16 2.55
N VAL A 72 39.17 10.50 3.25
CA VAL A 72 38.13 11.12 4.06
C VAL A 72 38.43 10.86 5.53
N ASN A 73 38.34 11.91 6.34
CA ASN A 73 38.40 11.81 7.80
C ASN A 73 37.02 12.18 8.39
N ILE A 74 36.52 11.35 9.30
CA ILE A 74 35.21 11.52 9.93
C ILE A 74 35.26 11.75 11.45
N ASN A 75 36.45 11.65 12.08
CA ASN A 75 36.63 11.63 13.54
C ASN A 75 37.72 12.57 14.05
N SER A 76 37.96 13.75 13.44
CA SER A 76 38.93 14.71 13.97
C SER A 76 38.31 15.57 15.08
N GLU A 77 39.17 16.10 15.97
CA GLU A 77 38.76 17.08 17.01
C GLU A 77 38.07 18.32 16.39
N ARG A 78 38.52 18.71 15.20
CA ARG A 78 37.98 19.84 14.46
C ARG A 78 36.55 19.53 13.97
N LEU A 79 36.26 18.30 13.50
CA LEU A 79 34.93 17.86 13.11
C LEU A 79 33.99 17.76 14.32
N GLU A 80 34.48 17.25 15.44
CA GLU A 80 33.71 17.16 16.68
C GLU A 80 33.31 18.54 17.19
N ALA A 81 34.25 19.49 17.19
CA ALA A 81 33.99 20.88 17.56
C ALA A 81 32.95 21.53 16.65
N GLU A 82 33.04 21.32 15.33
CA GLU A 82 32.10 21.87 14.35
C GLU A 82 30.69 21.29 14.55
N ARG A 83 30.58 19.97 14.65
CA ARG A 83 29.29 19.29 14.88
C ARG A 83 28.63 19.70 16.19
N THR A 84 29.44 19.85 17.25
CA THR A 84 28.97 20.37 18.54
C THR A 84 28.46 21.80 18.43
N ASN A 85 29.11 22.67 17.67
CA ASN A 85 28.65 24.03 17.43
C ASN A 85 27.35 24.06 16.63
N ILE A 86 27.23 23.21 15.62
CA ILE A 86 25.98 23.05 14.84
C ILE A 86 24.83 22.62 15.77
N MET A 87 25.04 21.65 16.63
CA MET A 87 24.03 21.19 17.58
C MET A 87 23.63 22.28 18.57
N ARG A 88 24.60 23.04 19.10
CA ARG A 88 24.29 24.21 19.96
C ARG A 88 23.40 25.23 19.26
N MET A 89 23.58 25.47 17.95
CA MET A 89 22.72 26.37 17.17
C MET A 89 21.28 25.85 17.07
N TYR A 90 21.07 24.54 16.95
CA TYR A 90 19.73 23.96 17.01
C TYR A 90 19.10 24.15 18.39
N ASP A 91 19.83 23.85 19.43
CA ASP A 91 19.34 23.93 20.83
C ASP A 91 19.03 25.36 21.28
N VAL A 92 19.63 26.39 20.67
CA VAL A 92 19.34 27.82 20.98
C VAL A 92 17.88 28.18 20.72
N ASN A 93 17.32 27.69 19.61
CA ASN A 93 15.99 28.10 19.14
C ASN A 93 14.91 27.08 19.46
N HIS A 94 15.27 25.87 19.89
CA HIS A 94 14.31 24.81 20.19
C HIS A 94 13.81 24.92 21.64
N PRO A 95 12.49 25.03 21.89
CA PRO A 95 11.93 25.12 23.23
C PRO A 95 12.27 23.88 24.07
N LEU A 96 12.60 24.09 25.36
CA LEU A 96 12.91 23.02 26.31
C LEU A 96 11.64 22.40 26.92
N GLU A 97 10.75 21.89 26.06
CA GLU A 97 9.45 21.33 26.45
C GLU A 97 9.43 19.79 26.44
N CYS A 98 10.59 19.14 26.53
CA CYS A 98 10.72 17.68 26.46
C CYS A 98 9.81 16.94 27.45
N GLY A 99 9.51 17.52 28.60
CA GLY A 99 8.64 16.91 29.62
C GLY A 99 7.18 16.74 29.20
N VAL A 100 6.73 17.49 28.20
CA VAL A 100 5.34 17.48 27.68
C VAL A 100 5.27 17.22 26.18
N CYS A 101 6.41 17.01 25.54
CA CYS A 101 6.51 16.79 24.09
C CYS A 101 6.22 15.32 23.74
N ASP A 102 5.32 15.06 22.82
CA ASP A 102 4.94 13.71 22.37
C ASP A 102 6.08 12.94 21.69
N LYS A 103 7.14 13.62 21.27
CA LYS A 103 8.34 12.99 20.65
C LYS A 103 9.42 12.68 21.70
N SER A 104 9.23 13.00 22.96
CA SER A 104 10.20 12.73 24.04
C SER A 104 10.50 11.21 24.13
N GLY A 105 11.78 10.85 24.14
CA GLY A 105 12.22 9.45 24.06
C GLY A 105 12.34 8.87 22.66
N ALA A 106 11.81 9.57 21.62
CA ALA A 106 11.94 9.21 20.21
C ALA A 106 12.35 10.42 19.33
N CYS A 107 13.09 11.38 19.92
CA CYS A 107 13.47 12.64 19.29
C CYS A 107 14.94 12.62 18.88
N ASP A 108 15.20 12.79 17.56
CA ASP A 108 16.58 12.81 17.03
C ASP A 108 17.38 13.99 17.60
N LEU A 109 16.74 15.17 17.78
CA LEU A 109 17.41 16.34 18.36
C LEU A 109 17.85 16.06 19.79
N GLN A 110 16.98 15.50 20.64
CA GLN A 110 17.30 15.11 22.01
C GLN A 110 18.47 14.12 22.04
N ASN A 111 18.43 13.08 21.20
CA ASN A 111 19.47 12.07 21.14
C ASN A 111 20.81 12.66 20.68
N LYS A 112 20.81 13.57 19.70
CA LYS A 112 22.02 14.25 19.20
C LYS A 112 22.58 15.22 20.22
N THR A 113 21.74 15.97 20.94
CA THR A 113 22.18 16.85 22.04
C THR A 113 22.94 16.07 23.11
N LEU A 114 22.44 14.86 23.46
CA LEU A 114 23.13 13.95 24.39
C LEU A 114 24.41 13.36 23.80
N GLU A 115 24.38 12.93 22.53
CA GLU A 115 25.54 12.36 21.81
C GLU A 115 26.73 13.35 21.80
N PHE A 116 26.46 14.64 21.56
CA PHE A 116 27.49 15.68 21.52
C PHE A 116 27.77 16.31 22.89
N GLY A 117 27.25 15.72 23.98
CA GLY A 117 27.55 16.12 25.38
C GLY A 117 27.17 17.56 25.71
N ILE A 118 26.13 18.12 25.08
CA ILE A 118 25.70 19.50 25.30
C ILE A 118 24.88 19.56 26.56
N SER A 119 25.49 20.04 27.65
CA SER A 119 24.85 20.20 28.96
C SER A 119 24.57 21.66 29.33
N THR A 120 25.18 22.61 28.61
CA THR A 120 25.03 24.04 28.86
C THR A 120 24.89 24.80 27.55
N GLN A 121 23.99 25.79 27.55
CA GLN A 121 23.78 26.69 26.42
C GLN A 121 24.48 28.05 26.69
N HIS A 122 25.33 28.46 25.74
CA HIS A 122 26.08 29.72 25.86
C HIS A 122 25.33 30.92 25.24
N PHE A 123 24.30 30.66 24.47
CA PHE A 123 23.52 31.67 23.80
C PHE A 123 22.08 31.63 24.30
N SER A 124 21.41 32.76 24.28
CA SER A 124 19.97 32.82 24.53
C SER A 124 19.28 33.40 23.32
N ALA A 125 18.20 32.78 22.88
CA ALA A 125 17.29 33.33 21.90
C ALA A 125 15.96 33.69 22.57
N LYS A 126 15.24 34.58 21.93
CA LYS A 126 13.88 34.92 22.37
C LYS A 126 12.97 33.74 22.04
N GLU A 127 12.25 33.24 23.04
CA GLU A 127 11.26 32.19 22.81
C GLU A 127 10.23 32.59 21.74
N GLN A 128 9.92 31.64 20.86
CA GLN A 128 8.88 31.78 19.86
C GLN A 128 7.68 30.95 20.27
N ASN A 129 6.63 31.60 20.75
CA ASN A 129 5.33 30.96 20.91
C ASN A 129 4.54 31.17 19.63
N ARG A 130 4.65 30.25 18.70
CA ARG A 130 3.85 30.22 17.47
C ARG A 130 2.58 29.42 17.73
N LYS A 131 1.51 29.78 16.98
CA LYS A 131 0.26 29.03 17.07
C LYS A 131 0.44 27.63 16.47
N ILE A 132 -0.02 26.63 17.17
CA ILE A 132 -0.13 25.27 16.64
C ILE A 132 -1.19 25.25 15.55
N GLU A 133 -0.84 24.70 14.41
CA GLU A 133 -1.72 24.54 13.27
C GLU A 133 -2.37 23.15 13.29
N HIS A 134 -3.70 23.11 13.14
CA HIS A 134 -4.48 21.87 13.10
C HIS A 134 -4.84 21.52 11.65
N TRP A 135 -4.19 20.49 11.10
CA TRP A 135 -4.35 20.06 9.72
C TRP A 135 -5.17 18.75 9.61
N GLY A 136 -6.29 18.66 10.30
CA GLY A 136 -7.09 17.42 10.34
C GLY A 136 -6.46 16.36 11.23
N LEU A 137 -5.98 15.27 10.65
CA LEU A 137 -5.33 14.17 11.38
C LEU A 137 -3.92 14.53 11.89
N ILE A 138 -3.37 15.68 11.52
CA ILE A 138 -2.00 16.10 11.79
C ILE A 138 -2.01 17.42 12.51
N ASN A 139 -1.27 17.53 13.60
CA ASN A 139 -0.97 18.80 14.25
C ASN A 139 0.47 19.21 13.95
N TYR A 140 0.67 20.48 13.65
CA TYR A 140 1.98 21.08 13.38
C TYR A 140 2.28 22.19 14.36
N ASP A 141 3.37 22.04 15.10
CA ASP A 141 3.93 23.08 15.96
C ASP A 141 5.17 23.69 15.29
N PRO A 142 5.04 24.91 14.74
CA PRO A 142 6.17 25.58 14.10
C PRO A 142 7.26 26.01 15.08
N SER A 143 6.98 26.06 16.40
CA SER A 143 7.98 26.40 17.43
C SER A 143 8.98 25.27 17.64
N LEU A 144 8.54 24.01 17.47
CA LEU A 144 9.36 22.81 17.57
C LEU A 144 10.06 22.45 16.25
N CYS A 145 9.70 23.09 15.14
CA CYS A 145 10.24 22.76 13.83
C CYS A 145 11.68 23.23 13.66
N ILE A 146 12.58 22.31 13.28
CA ILE A 146 14.00 22.60 13.02
C ILE A 146 14.31 22.86 11.54
N LEU A 147 13.29 22.97 10.69
CA LEU A 147 13.39 23.29 9.26
C LEU A 147 14.29 22.29 8.49
N CYS A 148 14.22 21.00 8.82
CA CYS A 148 15.02 19.96 8.19
C CYS A 148 14.53 19.53 6.80
N GLU A 149 13.33 19.91 6.40
CA GLU A 149 12.69 19.65 5.11
C GLU A 149 12.37 18.18 4.79
N LYS A 150 12.68 17.21 5.67
CA LYS A 150 12.35 15.80 5.43
C LYS A 150 10.89 15.60 5.03
N CYS A 151 9.94 16.22 5.74
CA CYS A 151 8.51 16.10 5.46
C CYS A 151 8.12 16.63 4.08
N VAL A 152 8.74 17.73 3.63
CA VAL A 152 8.50 18.32 2.30
C VAL A 152 8.99 17.39 1.20
N HIS A 153 10.24 16.89 1.31
CA HIS A 153 10.80 15.95 0.34
C HIS A 153 10.01 14.65 0.25
N VAL A 154 9.62 14.07 1.39
CA VAL A 154 8.81 12.85 1.39
C VAL A 154 7.45 13.08 0.74
N CYS A 155 6.78 14.19 1.05
CA CYS A 155 5.47 14.53 0.47
C CYS A 155 5.55 14.69 -1.06
N ASN A 156 6.63 15.30 -1.56
CA ASN A 156 6.82 15.57 -2.98
C ASN A 156 7.39 14.37 -3.76
N GLU A 157 8.48 13.76 -3.24
CA GLU A 157 9.28 12.80 -4.01
C GLU A 157 8.79 11.35 -3.90
N ILE A 158 8.17 10.99 -2.76
CA ILE A 158 7.72 9.63 -2.48
C ILE A 158 6.21 9.51 -2.59
N ILE A 159 5.47 10.37 -1.87
CA ILE A 159 4.00 10.30 -1.81
C ILE A 159 3.35 10.87 -3.07
N GLY A 160 3.86 12.02 -3.56
CA GLY A 160 3.36 12.69 -4.75
C GLY A 160 2.16 13.62 -4.50
N ASP A 161 1.79 13.86 -3.24
CA ASP A 161 0.73 14.83 -2.91
C ASP A 161 1.21 16.26 -3.11
N ASP A 162 2.50 16.53 -2.87
CA ASP A 162 3.12 17.87 -2.98
C ASP A 162 2.33 18.95 -2.22
N ALA A 163 1.82 18.56 -1.04
CA ALA A 163 0.81 19.31 -0.30
C ALA A 163 1.40 20.34 0.67
N ILE A 164 2.70 20.24 0.99
CA ILE A 164 3.41 21.12 1.94
C ILE A 164 4.69 21.65 1.34
N GLU A 165 5.04 22.87 1.75
CA GLU A 165 6.28 23.53 1.33
C GLU A 165 6.92 24.30 2.49
N LEU A 166 8.20 24.68 2.34
CA LEU A 166 8.89 25.56 3.26
C LEU A 166 8.70 27.02 2.83
N GLN A 167 7.99 27.78 3.66
CA GLN A 167 7.91 29.22 3.50
C GLN A 167 9.11 29.88 4.15
N PHE A 168 9.92 30.58 3.34
CA PHE A 168 11.06 31.32 3.83
C PHE A 168 10.62 32.67 4.40
N GLY A 169 11.07 32.99 5.59
CA GLY A 169 10.80 34.24 6.31
C GLY A 169 11.89 34.58 7.33
N GLY A 170 13.11 34.08 7.13
CA GLY A 170 14.18 34.15 8.12
C GLY A 170 13.77 33.47 9.41
N TYR A 171 13.74 34.21 10.51
CA TYR A 171 13.31 33.70 11.81
C TYR A 171 11.84 33.21 11.84
N LYS A 172 11.02 33.61 10.87
CA LYS A 172 9.61 33.22 10.74
C LYS A 172 9.39 32.08 9.76
N SER A 173 10.45 31.47 9.21
CA SER A 173 10.31 30.33 8.31
C SER A 173 9.50 29.21 8.97
N ALA A 174 8.64 28.56 8.19
CA ALA A 174 7.77 27.48 8.66
C ALA A 174 7.37 26.57 7.50
N VAL A 175 6.98 25.36 7.79
CA VAL A 175 6.29 24.49 6.83
C VAL A 175 4.84 24.93 6.77
N ILE A 176 4.31 25.06 5.56
CA ILE A 176 2.93 25.51 5.32
C ILE A 176 2.25 24.61 4.28
N PRO A 177 0.91 24.55 4.25
CA PRO A 177 0.19 24.00 3.10
C PRO A 177 0.50 24.81 1.83
N LYS A 178 0.72 24.11 0.69
CA LYS A 178 1.21 24.71 -0.54
C LYS A 178 0.13 25.46 -1.33
N ASN A 179 -1.05 24.87 -1.47
CA ASN A 179 -2.06 25.33 -2.43
C ASN A 179 -3.30 25.96 -1.79
N SER A 180 -3.44 25.91 -0.47
CA SER A 180 -4.61 26.43 0.25
C SER A 180 -4.26 26.78 1.69
N GLU A 181 -5.20 27.42 2.41
CA GLU A 181 -5.06 27.66 3.86
C GLU A 181 -5.21 26.36 4.68
N LYS A 182 -5.78 25.31 4.07
CA LYS A 182 -5.96 24.01 4.68
C LYS A 182 -5.06 22.98 3.99
N LEU A 183 -4.60 22.00 4.74
CA LEU A 183 -3.84 20.90 4.17
C LEU A 183 -4.75 20.07 3.26
N ASP A 184 -4.41 20.01 1.98
CA ASP A 184 -5.06 19.21 0.96
C ASP A 184 -4.13 18.09 0.53
N CYS A 185 -4.31 16.89 1.13
CA CYS A 185 -3.47 15.72 0.89
C CYS A 185 -4.22 14.42 1.17
N THR A 186 -3.57 13.28 0.90
CA THR A 186 -4.12 11.94 1.18
C THR A 186 -3.96 11.51 2.64
N PHE A 187 -3.47 12.35 3.53
CA PHE A 187 -3.23 12.05 4.95
C PHE A 187 -2.46 10.74 5.20
N CYS A 188 -1.40 10.49 4.45
CA CYS A 188 -0.57 9.30 4.63
C CYS A 188 0.18 9.27 5.98
N GLY A 189 0.44 10.43 6.59
CA GLY A 189 1.15 10.56 7.87
C GLY A 189 2.67 10.32 7.79
N GLU A 190 3.25 10.17 6.60
CA GLU A 190 4.71 9.99 6.48
C GLU A 190 5.50 11.23 6.92
N CYS A 191 4.94 12.41 6.79
CA CYS A 191 5.53 13.63 7.36
C CYS A 191 5.68 13.56 8.89
N ILE A 192 4.79 12.84 9.61
CA ILE A 192 4.93 12.55 11.04
C ILE A 192 6.06 11.55 11.27
N ALA A 193 6.11 10.47 10.47
CA ALA A 193 7.08 9.40 10.62
C ALA A 193 8.52 9.90 10.50
N VAL A 194 8.79 10.76 9.49
CA VAL A 194 10.14 11.27 9.22
C VAL A 194 10.52 12.51 10.01
N CYS A 195 9.57 13.10 10.77
CA CYS A 195 9.87 14.28 11.56
C CYS A 195 10.85 13.93 12.71
N PRO A 196 12.05 14.53 12.75
CA PRO A 196 13.06 14.20 13.75
C PRO A 196 12.76 14.79 15.13
N VAL A 197 11.75 15.64 15.24
CA VAL A 197 11.34 16.36 16.45
C VAL A 197 9.83 16.29 16.64
N GLY A 198 9.29 16.88 17.71
CA GLY A 198 7.85 16.89 18.00
C GLY A 198 7.03 17.91 17.23
N ALA A 199 7.54 18.44 16.11
CA ALA A 199 6.85 19.47 15.34
C ALA A 199 5.62 18.94 14.58
N LEU A 200 5.66 17.71 14.07
CA LEU A 200 4.54 17.04 13.40
C LEU A 200 4.15 15.81 14.21
N VAL A 201 2.91 15.77 14.64
CA VAL A 201 2.35 14.69 15.46
C VAL A 201 0.94 14.33 14.99
N SER A 202 0.49 13.11 15.29
CA SER A 202 -0.89 12.70 15.05
C SER A 202 -1.82 13.43 16.02
N ALA A 203 -2.95 13.93 15.53
CA ALA A 203 -3.89 14.72 16.33
C ALA A 203 -4.52 13.90 17.48
N ASP A 204 -4.75 12.61 17.25
CA ASP A 204 -5.31 11.67 18.24
C ASP A 204 -4.28 11.15 19.24
N PHE A 205 -3.00 11.15 18.88
CA PHE A 205 -1.90 10.72 19.76
C PHE A 205 -1.45 11.85 20.69
N GLN A 206 -1.62 13.13 20.32
CA GLN A 206 -1.10 14.27 21.06
C GLN A 206 -1.48 14.22 22.55
N TYR A 207 -0.48 14.27 23.43
CA TYR A 207 -0.60 14.19 24.89
C TYR A 207 -1.17 12.87 25.44
N SER A 208 -1.15 11.77 24.66
CA SER A 208 -1.72 10.48 25.08
C SER A 208 -0.75 9.59 25.82
N ALA A 209 0.51 9.52 25.35
CA ALA A 209 1.55 8.68 25.92
C ALA A 209 2.94 9.16 25.52
N ASN A 210 3.96 8.76 26.28
CA ASN A 210 5.36 8.95 25.93
C ASN A 210 5.92 7.68 25.28
N ALA A 211 6.97 7.81 24.47
CA ALA A 211 7.57 6.69 23.75
C ALA A 211 8.03 5.54 24.67
N TRP A 212 8.54 5.85 25.86
CA TRP A 212 8.99 4.83 26.84
C TRP A 212 7.85 4.08 27.56
N GLU A 213 6.61 4.53 27.40
CA GLU A 213 5.43 3.84 27.96
C GLU A 213 4.86 2.80 26.97
N LEU A 214 5.35 2.80 25.72
CA LEU A 214 4.82 2.01 24.61
C LEU A 214 5.79 0.88 24.22
N SER A 215 5.22 -0.28 23.94
CA SER A 215 5.93 -1.42 23.36
C SER A 215 5.59 -1.50 21.87
N GLN A 216 6.61 -1.79 21.06
CA GLN A 216 6.44 -1.96 19.62
C GLN A 216 6.12 -3.42 19.28
N VAL A 217 5.02 -3.64 18.57
CA VAL A 217 4.60 -4.94 18.07
C VAL A 217 4.71 -4.91 16.55
N PRO A 218 5.66 -5.65 15.95
CA PRO A 218 5.79 -5.72 14.50
C PRO A 218 4.58 -6.42 13.89
N ALA A 219 4.00 -5.83 12.86
CA ALA A 219 2.81 -6.35 12.20
C ALA A 219 2.80 -6.05 10.71
N THR A 220 1.92 -6.73 9.99
CA THR A 220 1.64 -6.48 8.58
C THR A 220 0.30 -5.77 8.46
N CYS A 221 0.25 -4.72 7.64
CA CYS A 221 -0.95 -3.92 7.43
C CYS A 221 -2.10 -4.77 6.88
N ALA A 222 -3.31 -4.63 7.45
CA ALA A 222 -4.49 -5.43 7.17
C ALA A 222 -5.46 -4.80 6.16
N HIS A 223 -5.02 -3.84 5.31
CA HIS A 223 -5.98 -3.06 4.52
C HIS A 223 -5.96 -3.35 3.02
N CYS A 224 -4.80 -3.57 2.42
CA CYS A 224 -4.69 -3.90 0.98
C CYS A 224 -3.55 -4.88 0.71
N SER A 225 -3.43 -5.33 -0.53
CA SER A 225 -2.41 -6.31 -0.96
C SER A 225 -0.96 -5.80 -0.92
N ALA A 226 -0.72 -4.53 -0.61
CA ALA A 226 0.64 -4.05 -0.40
C ALA A 226 1.32 -4.72 0.80
N GLY A 227 0.55 -5.08 1.84
CA GLY A 227 1.08 -5.78 3.01
C GLY A 227 2.23 -5.03 3.67
N CYS A 228 2.09 -3.72 3.87
CA CYS A 228 3.16 -2.88 4.42
C CYS A 228 3.54 -3.34 5.82
N SER A 229 4.84 -3.40 6.08
CA SER A 229 5.35 -3.64 7.43
C SER A 229 5.15 -2.41 8.30
N LEU A 230 4.59 -2.60 9.48
CA LEU A 230 4.33 -1.55 10.44
C LEU A 230 4.59 -2.03 11.89
N MET A 231 4.65 -1.08 12.81
CA MET A 231 4.74 -1.33 14.25
C MET A 231 3.51 -0.76 14.92
N TYR A 232 2.71 -1.60 15.57
CA TYR A 232 1.72 -1.13 16.52
C TYR A 232 2.43 -0.72 17.82
N GLU A 233 2.21 0.49 18.26
CA GLU A 233 2.70 0.94 19.57
C GLU A 233 1.59 0.83 20.61
N VAL A 234 1.77 -0.12 21.52
CA VAL A 234 0.78 -0.52 22.52
C VAL A 234 1.27 -0.24 23.93
N ARG A 235 0.36 0.07 24.84
CA ARG A 235 0.65 0.17 26.27
C ARG A 235 0.12 -1.07 26.95
N HIS A 236 1.05 -1.84 27.54
CA HIS A 236 0.69 -2.98 28.37
C HIS A 236 0.36 -2.48 29.79
N THR A 237 -0.88 -2.60 30.18
CA THR A 237 -1.37 -2.16 31.48
C THR A 237 -1.44 -3.31 32.48
N SER A 238 -0.34 -4.00 32.68
CA SER A 238 -0.26 -5.13 33.61
C SER A 238 -0.58 -4.80 35.09
N ASN A 239 -0.61 -3.52 35.48
CA ASN A 239 -0.71 -3.09 36.85
C ASN A 239 -1.92 -2.21 37.22
N SER A 240 -2.84 -1.95 36.30
CA SER A 240 -4.06 -1.19 36.59
C SER A 240 -5.31 -2.04 36.40
N VAL A 241 -6.04 -2.27 37.48
CA VAL A 241 -7.34 -2.97 37.43
C VAL A 241 -8.27 -2.25 36.46
N GLY A 242 -8.62 -2.91 35.34
CA GLY A 242 -9.59 -2.42 34.36
C GLY A 242 -9.00 -1.63 33.18
N ALA A 243 -7.71 -1.45 33.03
CA ALA A 243 -7.14 -0.85 31.84
C ALA A 243 -7.02 -1.89 30.72
N LYS A 244 -7.63 -1.62 29.58
CA LYS A 244 -7.58 -2.48 28.39
C LYS A 244 -6.33 -2.15 27.59
N GLU A 245 -5.69 -3.17 27.02
CA GLU A 245 -4.66 -2.97 26.00
C GLU A 245 -5.23 -2.14 24.85
N LYS A 246 -4.48 -1.16 24.41
CA LYS A 246 -4.86 -0.23 23.35
C LYS A 246 -3.65 0.07 22.48
N ILE A 247 -3.88 0.10 21.16
CA ILE A 247 -2.93 0.67 20.19
C ILE A 247 -3.05 2.20 20.31
N TYR A 248 -1.92 2.87 20.54
CA TYR A 248 -1.86 4.32 20.68
C TYR A 248 -1.52 5.01 19.36
N ARG A 249 -0.65 4.40 18.57
CA ARG A 249 -0.26 4.87 17.24
C ARG A 249 0.38 3.77 16.42
N VAL A 250 0.58 4.03 15.14
CA VAL A 250 1.35 3.18 14.22
C VAL A 250 2.61 3.90 13.79
N THR A 251 3.74 3.21 13.86
CA THR A 251 5.02 3.66 13.31
C THR A 251 5.53 2.69 12.25
N ASN A 252 6.51 3.11 11.46
CA ASN A 252 7.17 2.30 10.45
C ASN A 252 8.65 2.69 10.36
N ASP A 253 9.46 1.79 9.86
CA ASP A 253 10.79 2.12 9.40
C ASP A 253 10.68 2.66 7.96
N PHE A 254 10.76 3.98 7.82
CA PHE A 254 10.60 4.67 6.53
C PHE A 254 11.61 4.20 5.48
N GLU A 255 12.82 3.80 5.87
CA GLU A 255 13.83 3.34 4.92
C GLU A 255 13.45 2.00 4.27
N HIS A 256 12.65 1.17 4.93
CA HIS A 256 12.17 -0.10 4.39
C HIS A 256 10.75 -0.01 3.82
N THR A 257 9.84 0.68 4.51
CA THR A 257 8.43 0.70 4.13
C THR A 257 7.82 2.10 4.28
N THR A 258 6.85 2.39 3.43
CA THR A 258 6.04 3.61 3.47
C THR A 258 4.60 3.21 3.80
N LEU A 259 3.84 4.05 4.50
CA LEU A 259 2.44 3.80 4.82
C LEU A 259 1.51 4.80 4.12
N CYS A 260 0.30 4.36 3.80
CA CYS A 260 -0.81 5.25 3.49
C CYS A 260 -1.59 5.62 4.76
N GLY A 261 -2.59 6.49 4.63
CA GLY A 261 -3.39 6.93 5.77
C GLY A 261 -4.16 5.79 6.46
N ALA A 262 -4.62 4.78 5.73
CA ALA A 262 -5.23 3.61 6.34
C ALA A 262 -4.22 2.83 7.19
N GLY A 263 -3.01 2.58 6.68
CA GLY A 263 -1.95 1.93 7.44
C GLY A 263 -1.54 2.72 8.69
N ARG A 264 -1.52 4.07 8.58
CA ARG A 264 -1.12 4.96 9.68
C ARG A 264 -2.19 5.15 10.75
N PHE A 265 -3.44 5.36 10.34
CA PHE A 265 -4.53 5.78 11.22
C PHE A 265 -5.62 4.72 11.37
N GLY A 266 -5.66 3.71 10.48
CA GLY A 266 -6.69 2.67 10.47
C GLY A 266 -6.39 1.50 11.39
N PHE A 267 -6.06 1.72 12.66
CA PHE A 267 -5.64 0.67 13.60
C PHE A 267 -6.72 0.25 14.62
N ASP A 268 -7.78 1.04 14.81
CA ASP A 268 -8.83 0.81 15.83
C ASP A 268 -9.91 -0.18 15.33
N PHE A 269 -9.50 -1.35 14.86
CA PHE A 269 -10.43 -2.37 14.38
C PHE A 269 -10.45 -3.66 15.22
N ALA A 270 -9.75 -3.70 16.35
CA ALA A 270 -9.79 -4.83 17.27
C ALA A 270 -11.23 -5.14 17.73
N VAL A 271 -11.56 -6.42 17.82
CA VAL A 271 -12.85 -6.91 18.28
C VAL A 271 -12.75 -7.31 19.74
N GLN A 272 -13.69 -6.87 20.56
CA GLN A 272 -13.84 -7.37 21.91
C GLN A 272 -14.59 -8.71 21.86
N GLY A 273 -13.97 -9.78 22.35
CA GLY A 273 -14.54 -11.12 22.42
C GLY A 273 -14.36 -11.72 23.80
N THR A 274 -15.36 -12.46 24.24
CA THR A 274 -15.27 -13.34 25.40
C THR A 274 -15.69 -14.74 24.98
N LYS A 275 -15.19 -15.77 25.65
CA LYS A 275 -15.59 -17.15 25.38
C LYS A 275 -17.09 -17.29 25.63
N ASN A 276 -17.82 -17.70 24.59
CA ASN A 276 -19.24 -18.00 24.62
C ASN A 276 -19.45 -19.42 24.11
N GLU A 277 -19.46 -20.35 25.04
CA GLU A 277 -19.58 -21.81 24.73
C GLU A 277 -20.87 -22.13 23.97
N GLY A 278 -21.94 -21.39 24.21
CA GLY A 278 -23.22 -21.62 23.53
C GLY A 278 -23.18 -21.23 22.04
N GLU A 279 -22.63 -20.06 21.72
CA GLU A 279 -22.42 -19.64 20.33
C GLU A 279 -21.31 -20.43 19.65
N PHE A 280 -20.26 -20.81 20.38
CA PHE A 280 -19.20 -21.68 19.86
C PHE A 280 -19.75 -23.05 19.43
N ALA A 281 -20.58 -23.70 20.27
CA ALA A 281 -21.21 -24.96 19.91
C ALA A 281 -22.12 -24.85 18.68
N LYS A 282 -22.82 -23.71 18.52
CA LYS A 282 -23.63 -23.42 17.34
C LYS A 282 -22.74 -23.25 16.09
N ALA A 283 -21.62 -22.54 16.21
CA ALA A 283 -20.68 -22.37 15.11
C ALA A 283 -20.10 -23.70 14.63
N VAL A 284 -19.62 -24.53 15.57
CA VAL A 284 -19.13 -25.88 15.26
C VAL A 284 -20.19 -26.71 14.54
N ASN A 285 -21.43 -26.67 15.01
CA ASN A 285 -22.55 -27.40 14.40
C ASN A 285 -22.91 -26.82 13.02
N ALA A 286 -22.89 -25.50 12.86
CA ALA A 286 -23.14 -24.84 11.58
C ALA A 286 -22.09 -25.24 10.54
N VAL A 287 -20.80 -25.19 10.86
CA VAL A 287 -19.73 -25.60 9.96
C VAL A 287 -19.83 -27.11 9.62
N LYS A 288 -20.12 -27.95 10.62
CA LYS A 288 -20.22 -29.41 10.42
C LYS A 288 -21.33 -29.79 9.42
N ASN A 289 -22.42 -29.03 9.40
CA ASN A 289 -23.61 -29.37 8.61
C ASN A 289 -23.81 -28.44 7.40
N SER A 290 -22.90 -27.50 7.13
CA SER A 290 -22.98 -26.64 5.97
C SER A 290 -22.48 -27.32 4.70
N ASP A 291 -23.00 -26.88 3.56
CA ASP A 291 -22.54 -27.27 2.24
C ASP A 291 -21.28 -26.48 1.82
N ALA A 292 -21.14 -25.27 2.38
CA ALA A 292 -20.03 -24.38 2.03
C ALA A 292 -19.64 -23.42 3.16
N ILE A 293 -18.39 -22.91 3.10
CA ILE A 293 -17.94 -21.76 3.83
C ILE A 293 -17.66 -20.65 2.82
N ARG A 294 -18.33 -19.49 2.95
CA ARG A 294 -18.00 -18.26 2.23
C ARG A 294 -17.11 -17.41 3.12
N PHE A 295 -16.01 -16.91 2.59
CA PHE A 295 -15.06 -16.11 3.38
C PHE A 295 -14.41 -15.01 2.56
N SER A 296 -13.91 -13.96 3.22
CA SER A 296 -13.14 -12.89 2.59
C SER A 296 -11.64 -13.16 2.70
N SER A 297 -10.82 -12.45 1.91
CA SER A 297 -9.36 -12.50 2.02
C SER A 297 -8.81 -11.71 3.22
N LEU A 298 -9.66 -11.24 4.15
CA LEU A 298 -9.29 -10.64 5.43
C LEU A 298 -8.98 -11.71 6.49
N ILE A 299 -8.09 -12.63 6.15
CA ILE A 299 -7.64 -13.76 6.96
C ILE A 299 -6.15 -13.99 6.75
N THR A 300 -5.52 -14.71 7.69
CA THR A 300 -4.13 -15.12 7.56
C THR A 300 -3.95 -16.34 6.65
N ASN A 301 -2.73 -16.65 6.22
CA ASN A 301 -2.41 -17.87 5.47
C ASN A 301 -2.75 -19.12 6.27
N GLU A 302 -2.54 -19.08 7.57
CA GLU A 302 -2.84 -20.17 8.51
C GLU A 302 -4.34 -20.44 8.59
N GLU A 303 -5.16 -19.38 8.63
CA GLU A 303 -6.62 -19.49 8.59
C GLU A 303 -7.10 -20.02 7.23
N ALA A 304 -6.49 -19.58 6.12
CA ALA A 304 -6.75 -20.14 4.80
C ALA A 304 -6.41 -21.66 4.75
N MET A 305 -5.30 -22.06 5.37
CA MET A 305 -4.92 -23.46 5.49
C MET A 305 -5.90 -24.26 6.35
N ILE A 306 -6.40 -23.69 7.44
CA ILE A 306 -7.46 -24.32 8.26
C ILE A 306 -8.72 -24.54 7.41
N LEU A 307 -9.17 -23.54 6.64
CA LEU A 307 -10.33 -23.66 5.76
C LEU A 307 -10.12 -24.75 4.70
N GLN A 308 -8.96 -24.82 4.09
CA GLN A 308 -8.61 -25.86 3.12
C GLN A 308 -8.66 -27.26 3.77
N ARG A 309 -8.14 -27.42 4.97
CA ARG A 309 -8.20 -28.69 5.71
C ARG A 309 -9.63 -29.08 6.13
N LEU A 310 -10.45 -28.10 6.47
CA LEU A 310 -11.87 -28.34 6.73
C LEU A 310 -12.61 -28.79 5.46
N LYS A 311 -12.33 -28.16 4.30
CA LYS A 311 -12.84 -28.60 2.99
C LYS A 311 -12.49 -30.08 2.74
N GLU A 312 -11.23 -30.44 2.87
CA GLU A 312 -10.75 -31.81 2.64
C GLU A 312 -11.41 -32.83 3.60
N LYS A 313 -11.59 -32.44 4.86
CA LYS A 313 -12.12 -33.33 5.89
C LYS A 313 -13.64 -33.52 5.83
N LEU A 314 -14.36 -32.44 5.58
CA LEU A 314 -15.85 -32.45 5.65
C LEU A 314 -16.50 -32.55 4.27
N GLY A 315 -15.73 -32.36 3.18
CA GLY A 315 -16.24 -32.37 1.80
C GLY A 315 -17.08 -31.13 1.46
N LEU A 316 -16.93 -30.04 2.22
CA LEU A 316 -17.62 -28.76 1.96
C LEU A 316 -16.91 -27.98 0.84
N LYS A 317 -17.62 -26.95 0.32
CA LYS A 317 -17.07 -26.02 -0.68
C LYS A 317 -16.51 -24.76 -0.02
N LEU A 318 -15.53 -24.13 -0.69
CA LEU A 318 -14.94 -22.87 -0.27
C LEU A 318 -15.27 -21.76 -1.28
N TYR A 319 -15.98 -20.72 -0.85
CA TYR A 319 -16.36 -19.61 -1.67
C TYR A 319 -15.62 -18.32 -1.28
N ASN A 320 -14.78 -17.84 -2.18
CA ASN A 320 -14.17 -16.51 -2.12
C ASN A 320 -14.01 -16.03 -3.56
N GLU A 321 -14.99 -15.29 -4.05
CA GLU A 321 -15.06 -14.91 -5.46
C GLU A 321 -13.89 -14.02 -5.88
N GLU A 322 -13.48 -13.10 -5.01
CA GLU A 322 -12.36 -12.19 -5.23
C GLU A 322 -11.03 -12.96 -5.41
N ALA A 323 -10.74 -13.90 -4.52
CA ALA A 323 -9.52 -14.72 -4.63
C ALA A 323 -9.62 -15.71 -5.80
N ARG A 324 -10.80 -16.21 -6.12
CA ARG A 324 -11.03 -17.13 -7.23
C ARG A 324 -10.81 -16.45 -8.59
N THR A 325 -11.28 -15.23 -8.77
CA THR A 325 -11.02 -14.47 -10.00
C THR A 325 -9.54 -14.15 -10.17
N TYR A 326 -8.85 -13.79 -9.09
CA TYR A 326 -7.40 -13.64 -9.10
C TYR A 326 -6.67 -14.95 -9.44
N GLN A 327 -7.07 -16.07 -8.82
CA GLN A 327 -6.52 -17.41 -9.08
C GLN A 327 -6.67 -17.79 -10.57
N ASN A 328 -7.85 -17.57 -11.16
CA ASN A 328 -8.12 -17.86 -12.57
C ASN A 328 -7.29 -16.96 -13.50
N PHE A 329 -7.17 -15.68 -13.17
CA PHE A 329 -6.34 -14.74 -13.92
C PHE A 329 -4.87 -15.20 -13.92
N MET A 330 -4.32 -15.53 -12.75
CA MET A 330 -2.94 -15.99 -12.63
C MET A 330 -2.71 -17.36 -13.27
N ALA A 331 -3.69 -18.27 -13.27
CA ALA A 331 -3.60 -19.52 -14.00
C ALA A 331 -3.52 -19.30 -15.52
N ALA A 332 -4.34 -18.40 -16.06
CA ALA A 332 -4.28 -18.02 -17.46
C ALA A 332 -2.97 -17.29 -17.81
N TYR A 333 -2.50 -16.40 -16.94
CA TYR A 333 -1.21 -15.73 -17.07
C TYR A 333 -0.04 -16.73 -17.09
N GLY A 334 -0.01 -17.64 -16.11
CA GLY A 334 1.03 -18.67 -16.00
C GLY A 334 1.06 -19.64 -17.17
N SER A 335 -0.09 -19.89 -17.83
CA SER A 335 -0.16 -20.74 -19.01
C SER A 335 0.62 -20.19 -20.22
N ILE A 336 0.97 -18.91 -20.20
CA ILE A 336 1.83 -18.25 -21.21
C ILE A 336 3.23 -17.98 -20.67
N SER A 337 3.32 -17.39 -19.47
CA SER A 337 4.62 -17.01 -18.87
C SER A 337 5.45 -18.21 -18.43
N GLY A 338 4.83 -19.38 -18.22
CA GLY A 338 5.49 -20.57 -17.67
C GLY A 338 5.81 -20.46 -16.17
N LYS A 339 5.25 -19.47 -15.46
CA LYS A 339 5.47 -19.20 -14.05
C LYS A 339 4.14 -19.01 -13.31
N ALA A 340 4.09 -19.44 -12.05
CA ALA A 340 2.90 -19.32 -11.22
C ALA A 340 2.59 -17.87 -10.80
N GLY A 341 3.62 -17.02 -10.67
CA GLY A 341 3.54 -15.62 -10.32
C GLY A 341 4.10 -14.71 -11.43
N PHE A 342 3.84 -13.43 -11.34
CA PHE A 342 4.44 -12.41 -12.19
C PHE A 342 5.86 -12.05 -11.72
N GLY A 343 6.69 -11.44 -12.59
CA GLY A 343 8.10 -11.16 -12.32
C GLY A 343 8.40 -9.79 -11.72
N GLY A 344 7.40 -8.89 -11.63
CA GLY A 344 7.58 -7.54 -11.13
C GLY A 344 7.43 -7.42 -9.61
N SER A 345 7.74 -6.21 -9.09
CA SER A 345 7.60 -5.85 -7.68
C SER A 345 7.41 -4.33 -7.54
N LEU A 346 7.11 -3.85 -6.32
CA LEU A 346 7.10 -2.41 -6.02
C LEU A 346 8.48 -1.77 -6.27
N ASP A 347 9.56 -2.50 -5.99
CA ASP A 347 10.91 -2.03 -6.28
C ASP A 347 11.17 -1.94 -7.79
N ALA A 348 10.71 -2.91 -8.56
CA ALA A 348 10.80 -2.85 -10.03
C ALA A 348 10.07 -1.61 -10.58
N ILE A 349 8.88 -1.28 -10.05
CA ILE A 349 8.16 -0.06 -10.39
C ILE A 349 8.98 1.18 -10.04
N SER A 350 9.51 1.25 -8.80
CA SER A 350 10.26 2.42 -8.31
C SER A 350 11.56 2.68 -9.08
N GLN A 351 12.15 1.63 -9.64
CA GLN A 351 13.39 1.69 -10.43
C GLN A 351 13.14 1.90 -11.92
N SER A 352 11.90 1.82 -12.39
CA SER A 352 11.56 1.95 -13.81
C SER A 352 11.84 3.35 -14.36
N ASP A 353 12.11 3.42 -15.66
CA ASP A 353 12.14 4.64 -16.46
C ASP A 353 10.95 4.70 -17.46
N GLY A 354 10.14 3.63 -17.51
CA GLY A 354 8.90 3.57 -18.26
C GLY A 354 7.86 2.67 -17.59
N ILE A 355 6.65 3.19 -17.35
CA ILE A 355 5.58 2.49 -16.65
C ILE A 355 4.28 2.61 -17.45
N ILE A 356 3.61 1.48 -17.68
CA ILE A 356 2.24 1.44 -18.19
C ILE A 356 1.35 0.93 -17.07
N VAL A 357 0.24 1.60 -16.80
CA VAL A 357 -0.79 1.17 -15.87
C VAL A 357 -2.06 0.91 -16.66
N LEU A 358 -2.57 -0.30 -16.58
CA LEU A 358 -3.78 -0.75 -17.23
C LEU A 358 -4.87 -1.04 -16.20
N GLY A 359 -5.96 -0.30 -16.24
CA GLY A 359 -7.07 -0.46 -15.32
C GLY A 359 -6.74 -0.06 -13.87
N GLY A 360 -7.75 -0.12 -13.00
CA GLY A 360 -7.67 0.17 -11.58
C GLY A 360 -7.49 1.64 -11.22
N ARG A 361 -8.09 2.08 -10.13
CA ARG A 361 -7.77 3.34 -9.47
C ARG A 361 -6.61 3.13 -8.49
N ILE A 362 -5.42 2.98 -9.05
CA ILE A 362 -4.20 2.56 -8.33
C ILE A 362 -3.94 3.41 -7.10
N ALA A 363 -4.20 4.72 -7.15
CA ALA A 363 -3.95 5.62 -6.02
C ALA A 363 -4.78 5.28 -4.77
N THR A 364 -5.97 4.67 -4.94
CA THR A 364 -6.86 4.27 -3.85
C THR A 364 -6.93 2.77 -3.64
N ASP A 365 -6.67 1.96 -4.67
CA ASP A 365 -6.68 0.51 -4.57
C ASP A 365 -5.39 -0.04 -3.91
N ASN A 366 -4.24 0.52 -4.31
CA ASN A 366 -2.94 0.17 -3.74
C ASN A 366 -2.00 1.39 -3.73
N PRO A 367 -2.06 2.26 -2.71
CA PRO A 367 -1.25 3.47 -2.65
C PRO A 367 0.26 3.25 -2.77
N MET A 368 0.76 2.06 -2.42
CA MET A 368 2.19 1.74 -2.54
C MET A 368 2.65 1.69 -3.99
N VAL A 369 1.78 1.22 -4.91
CA VAL A 369 2.05 1.29 -6.35
C VAL A 369 2.16 2.75 -6.82
N ARG A 370 1.24 3.62 -6.38
CA ARG A 370 1.33 5.07 -6.65
C ARG A 370 2.65 5.65 -6.14
N TYR A 371 3.06 5.32 -4.91
CA TYR A 371 4.30 5.84 -4.31
C TYR A 371 5.54 5.35 -5.06
N ALA A 372 5.55 4.09 -5.48
CA ALA A 372 6.62 3.54 -6.32
C ALA A 372 6.70 4.25 -7.69
N MET A 373 5.55 4.52 -8.31
CA MET A 373 5.46 5.29 -9.56
C MET A 373 5.94 6.74 -9.37
N THR A 374 5.59 7.38 -8.25
CA THR A 374 6.06 8.73 -7.90
C THR A 374 7.57 8.77 -7.78
N THR A 375 8.13 7.82 -7.03
CA THR A 375 9.58 7.65 -6.87
C THR A 375 10.27 7.48 -8.23
N ALA A 376 9.74 6.60 -9.09
CA ALA A 376 10.26 6.39 -10.44
C ALA A 376 10.23 7.68 -11.29
N ALA A 377 9.11 8.41 -11.26
CA ALA A 377 8.96 9.65 -12.02
C ALA A 377 9.91 10.75 -11.52
N ARG A 378 10.09 10.89 -10.20
CA ARG A 378 10.93 11.94 -9.60
C ARG A 378 12.42 11.65 -9.68
N HIS A 379 12.83 10.40 -9.44
CA HIS A 379 14.26 10.05 -9.37
C HIS A 379 14.83 9.49 -10.70
N ASN A 380 14.01 8.77 -11.49
CA ASN A 380 14.46 8.15 -12.74
C ASN A 380 13.91 8.87 -13.98
N GLY A 381 13.06 9.89 -13.81
CA GLY A 381 12.39 10.57 -14.92
C GLY A 381 11.43 9.67 -15.70
N ALA A 382 10.87 8.67 -15.03
CA ALA A 382 10.01 7.67 -15.64
C ALA A 382 8.83 8.31 -16.39
N LYS A 383 8.53 7.75 -17.54
CA LYS A 383 7.34 8.09 -18.31
C LYS A 383 6.20 7.14 -17.93
N VAL A 384 5.10 7.71 -17.48
CA VAL A 384 3.95 6.94 -17.00
C VAL A 384 2.78 7.11 -17.97
N VAL A 385 2.30 6.00 -18.52
CA VAL A 385 1.07 5.92 -19.30
C VAL A 385 0.00 5.29 -18.43
N TYR A 386 -1.10 5.99 -18.21
CA TYR A 386 -2.26 5.49 -17.47
C TYR A 386 -3.42 5.27 -18.42
N MET A 387 -3.90 4.03 -18.51
CA MET A 387 -4.98 3.57 -19.39
C MET A 387 -6.18 3.19 -18.52
N HIS A 388 -7.26 3.99 -18.57
CA HIS A 388 -8.46 3.77 -17.76
C HIS A 388 -9.66 4.55 -18.32
N PRO A 389 -10.92 4.10 -18.15
CA PRO A 389 -12.11 4.87 -18.53
C PRO A 389 -12.28 6.20 -17.78
N LEU A 390 -11.71 6.32 -16.59
CA LEU A 390 -11.77 7.51 -15.74
C LEU A 390 -10.37 8.06 -15.45
N GLU A 391 -10.22 9.37 -15.51
CA GLU A 391 -9.02 10.06 -15.04
C GLU A 391 -8.91 9.95 -13.50
N ASP A 392 -7.69 9.83 -12.97
CA ASP A 392 -7.43 9.82 -11.53
C ASP A 392 -6.65 11.08 -11.13
N GLU A 393 -7.31 11.96 -10.39
CA GLU A 393 -6.74 13.22 -9.93
C GLU A 393 -5.48 13.01 -9.08
N LEU A 394 -5.44 11.96 -8.28
CA LEU A 394 -4.27 11.64 -7.43
C LEU A 394 -3.03 11.23 -8.23
N LEU A 395 -3.18 10.91 -9.52
CA LEU A 395 -2.08 10.55 -10.41
C LEU A 395 -1.62 11.70 -11.32
N GLN A 396 -2.26 12.87 -11.30
CA GLN A 396 -1.96 13.98 -12.22
C GLN A 396 -0.49 14.43 -12.18
N ASN A 397 0.14 14.40 -11.01
CA ASN A 397 1.55 14.80 -10.84
C ASN A 397 2.57 13.75 -11.36
N VAL A 398 2.11 12.56 -11.73
CA VAL A 398 2.93 11.41 -12.10
C VAL A 398 2.70 10.99 -13.55
N VAL A 399 1.44 11.02 -14.01
CA VAL A 399 1.05 10.56 -15.36
C VAL A 399 1.57 11.50 -16.45
N THR A 400 2.28 10.92 -17.41
CA THR A 400 2.79 11.64 -18.59
C THR A 400 1.81 11.61 -19.75
N GLN A 401 1.06 10.50 -19.86
CA GLN A 401 0.02 10.31 -20.89
C GLN A 401 -1.15 9.56 -20.27
N PHE A 402 -2.33 10.16 -20.34
CA PHE A 402 -3.59 9.48 -20.04
C PHE A 402 -4.22 8.98 -21.33
N VAL A 403 -4.58 7.69 -21.36
CA VAL A 403 -5.27 7.05 -22.48
C VAL A 403 -6.63 6.60 -21.99
N LYS A 404 -7.66 7.33 -22.39
CA LYS A 404 -9.03 7.00 -22.06
C LYS A 404 -9.57 5.96 -23.03
N TYR A 405 -10.10 4.86 -22.52
CA TYR A 405 -10.81 3.86 -23.32
C TYR A 405 -12.27 3.72 -22.86
N GLU A 406 -13.10 3.10 -23.67
CA GLU A 406 -14.50 2.84 -23.35
C GLU A 406 -14.63 1.63 -22.41
N VAL A 407 -15.59 1.71 -21.49
CA VAL A 407 -15.84 0.67 -20.46
C VAL A 407 -16.17 -0.67 -21.13
N GLY A 408 -15.53 -1.75 -20.68
CA GLY A 408 -15.75 -3.10 -21.18
C GLY A 408 -14.91 -3.48 -22.40
N THR A 409 -14.09 -2.54 -22.92
CA THR A 409 -13.26 -2.79 -24.11
C THR A 409 -11.82 -3.18 -23.80
N GLU A 410 -11.55 -3.54 -22.55
CA GLU A 410 -10.21 -3.84 -22.03
C GLU A 410 -9.48 -4.90 -22.85
N GLU A 411 -10.18 -5.95 -23.34
CA GLU A 411 -9.57 -7.00 -24.15
C GLU A 411 -9.00 -6.44 -25.46
N GLY A 412 -9.77 -5.62 -26.18
CA GLY A 412 -9.32 -4.98 -27.42
C GLY A 412 -8.16 -4.01 -27.18
N VAL A 413 -8.25 -3.21 -26.11
CA VAL A 413 -7.18 -2.28 -25.71
C VAL A 413 -5.88 -3.03 -25.43
N VAL A 414 -5.94 -4.14 -24.69
CA VAL A 414 -4.77 -4.94 -24.34
C VAL A 414 -4.20 -5.67 -25.56
N ALA A 415 -5.04 -6.16 -26.45
CA ALA A 415 -4.58 -6.80 -27.68
C ALA A 415 -3.79 -5.82 -28.58
N MET A 416 -4.31 -4.61 -28.75
CA MET A 416 -3.63 -3.55 -29.52
C MET A 416 -2.35 -3.07 -28.80
N LEU A 417 -2.36 -2.98 -27.46
CA LEU A 417 -1.17 -2.66 -26.68
C LEU A 417 -0.11 -3.75 -26.82
N ALA A 418 -0.47 -5.02 -26.66
CA ALA A 418 0.44 -6.16 -26.80
C ALA A 418 1.03 -6.22 -28.23
N LYS A 419 0.20 -6.07 -29.28
CA LYS A 419 0.67 -5.94 -30.66
C LYS A 419 1.72 -4.85 -30.81
N THR A 420 1.47 -3.69 -30.23
CA THR A 420 2.38 -2.53 -30.28
C THR A 420 3.71 -2.80 -29.60
N LEU A 421 3.68 -3.42 -28.40
CA LEU A 421 4.88 -3.70 -27.61
C LEU A 421 5.70 -4.87 -28.16
N LEU A 422 5.04 -5.82 -28.81
CA LEU A 422 5.66 -7.01 -29.41
C LEU A 422 6.11 -6.81 -30.87
N ALA A 423 5.92 -5.64 -31.47
CA ALA A 423 6.17 -5.37 -32.89
C ALA A 423 7.59 -5.73 -33.38
N ASN A 424 8.59 -5.78 -32.49
CA ASN A 424 9.97 -6.15 -32.78
C ASN A 424 10.43 -7.41 -32.02
N ALA A 425 9.51 -8.13 -31.39
CA ALA A 425 9.82 -9.35 -30.64
C ALA A 425 9.87 -10.56 -31.57
N ASP A 426 10.74 -11.53 -31.25
CA ASP A 426 10.78 -12.81 -31.95
C ASP A 426 9.73 -13.75 -31.37
N VAL A 427 8.54 -13.75 -31.98
CA VAL A 427 7.37 -14.54 -31.54
C VAL A 427 7.12 -15.71 -32.51
N SER A 428 6.38 -16.72 -32.04
CA SER A 428 6.00 -17.85 -32.88
C SER A 428 5.02 -17.44 -34.00
N ASP A 429 4.96 -18.24 -35.07
CA ASP A 429 4.02 -18.03 -36.17
C ASP A 429 2.56 -17.98 -35.67
N GLU A 430 2.20 -18.75 -34.66
CA GLU A 430 0.86 -18.76 -34.07
C GLU A 430 0.51 -17.40 -33.45
N ILE A 431 1.44 -16.80 -32.72
CA ILE A 431 1.28 -15.49 -32.10
C ILE A 431 1.26 -14.38 -33.18
N ALA A 432 2.15 -14.46 -34.18
CA ALA A 432 2.19 -13.51 -35.26
C ALA A 432 0.87 -13.50 -36.03
N ASN A 433 0.35 -14.69 -36.39
CA ASN A 433 -0.93 -14.84 -37.11
C ASN A 433 -2.12 -14.30 -36.26
N PHE A 434 -2.12 -14.47 -34.96
CA PHE A 434 -3.14 -13.88 -34.08
C PHE A 434 -3.15 -12.36 -34.20
N PHE A 435 -2.00 -11.70 -34.10
CA PHE A 435 -1.93 -10.24 -34.19
C PHE A 435 -2.17 -9.71 -35.62
N GLU A 436 -1.83 -10.47 -36.67
CA GLU A 436 -2.15 -10.11 -38.06
C GLU A 436 -3.65 -10.25 -38.36
N GLY A 437 -4.33 -11.17 -37.66
CA GLY A 437 -5.77 -11.40 -37.82
C GLY A 437 -6.66 -10.37 -37.09
N LEU A 438 -6.12 -9.45 -36.30
CA LEU A 438 -6.91 -8.46 -35.58
C LEU A 438 -7.53 -7.42 -36.53
N ASP A 439 -8.81 -7.16 -36.37
CA ASP A 439 -9.47 -6.00 -36.99
C ASP A 439 -9.14 -4.72 -36.20
N GLU A 440 -7.97 -4.14 -36.50
CA GLU A 440 -7.48 -2.93 -35.82
C GLU A 440 -8.47 -1.77 -35.94
N GLY A 441 -9.11 -1.61 -37.08
CA GLY A 441 -10.09 -0.55 -37.32
C GLY A 441 -11.28 -0.65 -36.38
N TYR A 442 -11.82 -1.84 -36.20
CA TYR A 442 -12.91 -2.14 -35.29
C TYR A 442 -12.46 -1.92 -33.80
N LEU A 443 -11.33 -2.51 -33.40
CA LEU A 443 -10.85 -2.44 -32.05
C LEU A 443 -10.55 -1.00 -31.62
N CYS A 444 -9.94 -0.20 -32.49
CA CYS A 444 -9.69 1.22 -32.22
C CYS A 444 -10.97 2.05 -32.14
N ALA A 445 -11.94 1.77 -32.99
CA ALA A 445 -13.22 2.49 -33.01
C ALA A 445 -14.04 2.21 -31.72
N GLU A 446 -14.22 0.94 -31.38
CA GLU A 446 -15.01 0.54 -30.19
C GLU A 446 -14.33 0.91 -28.86
N SER A 447 -13.01 0.80 -28.79
CA SER A 447 -12.28 1.20 -27.57
C SER A 447 -12.09 2.70 -27.44
N ASN A 448 -12.31 3.47 -28.49
CA ASN A 448 -12.01 4.91 -28.56
C ASN A 448 -10.52 5.21 -28.30
N VAL A 449 -9.62 4.28 -28.65
CA VAL A 449 -8.16 4.44 -28.59
C VAL A 449 -7.59 4.25 -29.99
N GLY A 450 -7.10 5.32 -30.59
CA GLY A 450 -6.62 5.31 -31.96
C GLY A 450 -5.15 4.88 -32.11
N ASP A 451 -4.75 4.63 -33.36
CA ASP A 451 -3.37 4.26 -33.72
C ASP A 451 -2.33 5.30 -33.23
N GLU A 452 -2.73 6.57 -33.19
CA GLU A 452 -1.82 7.65 -32.74
C GLU A 452 -1.45 7.50 -31.26
N GLU A 453 -2.38 7.04 -30.40
CA GLU A 453 -2.12 6.77 -28.98
C GLU A 453 -1.14 5.62 -28.85
N TYR A 454 -1.34 4.51 -29.55
CA TYR A 454 -0.42 3.35 -29.52
C TYR A 454 0.95 3.70 -30.09
N ALA A 455 1.02 4.45 -31.21
CA ALA A 455 2.28 4.94 -31.75
C ALA A 455 3.04 5.84 -30.77
N ARG A 456 2.32 6.67 -30.00
CA ARG A 456 2.91 7.51 -28.94
C ARG A 456 3.47 6.68 -27.81
N ILE A 457 2.74 5.63 -27.38
CA ILE A 457 3.21 4.66 -26.39
C ILE A 457 4.51 4.01 -26.89
N ALA A 458 4.51 3.42 -28.08
CA ALA A 458 5.69 2.78 -28.69
C ALA A 458 6.91 3.72 -28.69
N LYS A 459 6.72 4.97 -29.13
CA LYS A 459 7.77 5.98 -29.16
C LYS A 459 8.29 6.33 -27.77
N THR A 460 7.41 6.42 -26.79
CA THR A 460 7.75 6.72 -25.39
C THR A 460 8.65 5.63 -24.80
N PHE A 461 8.28 4.36 -25.04
CA PHE A 461 8.97 3.21 -24.47
C PHE A 461 10.18 2.72 -25.28
N ALA A 462 10.36 3.19 -26.53
CA ALA A 462 11.52 2.81 -27.37
C ALA A 462 12.88 3.14 -26.75
N ARG A 463 12.96 4.10 -25.82
CA ARG A 463 14.19 4.51 -25.14
C ARG A 463 14.28 4.06 -23.68
N ALA A 464 13.19 3.56 -23.13
CA ALA A 464 13.13 3.08 -21.77
C ALA A 464 13.89 1.74 -21.65
N LYS A 465 14.66 1.58 -20.59
CA LYS A 465 15.49 0.40 -20.32
C LYS A 465 14.87 -0.51 -19.26
N ARG A 466 14.23 0.09 -18.27
CA ARG A 466 13.54 -0.63 -17.19
C ARG A 466 12.06 -0.32 -17.28
N LYS A 467 11.30 -1.30 -17.71
CA LYS A 467 9.90 -1.11 -18.07
C LYS A 467 9.02 -1.96 -17.17
N THR A 468 7.93 -1.39 -16.69
CA THR A 468 6.94 -2.14 -15.90
C THR A 468 5.54 -1.93 -16.46
N LEU A 469 4.79 -3.03 -16.59
CA LEU A 469 3.36 -3.04 -16.84
C LEU A 469 2.63 -3.37 -15.54
N VAL A 470 1.82 -2.45 -15.03
CA VAL A 470 0.98 -2.63 -13.85
C VAL A 470 -0.45 -2.92 -14.30
N ILE A 471 -1.00 -4.04 -13.84
CA ILE A 471 -2.36 -4.47 -14.12
C ILE A 471 -3.22 -4.22 -12.89
N GLY A 472 -4.19 -3.33 -13.01
CA GLY A 472 -5.12 -3.00 -11.94
C GLY A 472 -6.13 -4.12 -11.68
N SER A 473 -6.66 -4.17 -10.46
CA SER A 473 -7.53 -5.26 -10.01
C SER A 473 -8.92 -5.26 -10.67
N ASP A 474 -9.37 -4.18 -11.30
CA ASP A 474 -10.65 -4.14 -12.01
C ASP A 474 -10.69 -5.02 -13.28
N VAL A 475 -9.55 -5.27 -13.88
CA VAL A 475 -9.42 -6.13 -15.06
C VAL A 475 -9.66 -7.61 -14.73
N LEU A 476 -9.45 -8.00 -13.46
CA LEU A 476 -9.57 -9.41 -13.02
C LEU A 476 -11.01 -9.96 -13.14
N ASN A 477 -12.00 -9.09 -13.07
CA ASN A 477 -13.42 -9.45 -13.15
C ASN A 477 -14.05 -9.16 -14.51
N HIS A 478 -13.22 -8.81 -15.51
CA HIS A 478 -13.69 -8.70 -16.88
C HIS A 478 -14.13 -10.08 -17.38
N ASN A 479 -15.19 -10.16 -18.19
CA ASN A 479 -15.69 -11.44 -18.75
C ASN A 479 -14.64 -12.17 -19.60
N ARG A 480 -13.65 -11.45 -20.15
CA ARG A 480 -12.52 -11.95 -20.93
C ARG A 480 -11.19 -11.88 -20.18
N ALA A 481 -11.23 -11.87 -18.83
CA ALA A 481 -10.04 -11.70 -17.97
C ALA A 481 -8.94 -12.73 -18.29
N SER A 482 -9.29 -13.98 -18.62
CA SER A 482 -8.31 -15.01 -18.97
C SER A 482 -7.53 -14.69 -20.25
N ASN A 483 -8.18 -14.15 -21.29
CA ASN A 483 -7.48 -13.76 -22.51
C ASN A 483 -6.63 -12.50 -22.30
N ILE A 484 -7.15 -11.53 -21.52
CA ILE A 484 -6.39 -10.35 -21.08
C ILE A 484 -5.13 -10.77 -20.31
N ALA A 485 -5.24 -11.75 -19.40
CA ALA A 485 -4.11 -12.28 -18.64
C ALA A 485 -3.03 -12.87 -19.56
N ARG A 486 -3.43 -13.66 -20.56
CA ARG A 486 -2.52 -14.25 -21.54
C ARG A 486 -1.81 -13.19 -22.38
N LEU A 487 -2.54 -12.16 -22.85
CA LEU A 487 -1.97 -11.04 -23.59
C LEU A 487 -0.95 -10.25 -22.76
N CYS A 488 -1.25 -10.00 -21.49
CA CYS A 488 -0.31 -9.36 -20.57
C CYS A 488 0.92 -10.22 -20.29
N ALA A 489 0.73 -11.54 -20.13
CA ALA A 489 1.82 -12.49 -19.94
C ALA A 489 2.78 -12.56 -21.15
N MET A 490 2.26 -12.39 -22.37
CA MET A 490 3.11 -12.28 -23.57
C MET A 490 4.02 -11.05 -23.53
N VAL A 491 3.55 -9.93 -22.97
CA VAL A 491 4.40 -8.74 -22.82
C VAL A 491 5.58 -9.05 -21.92
N GLU A 492 5.40 -9.78 -20.81
CA GLU A 492 6.50 -10.19 -19.94
C GLU A 492 7.41 -11.24 -20.60
N ALA A 493 6.82 -12.23 -21.28
CA ALA A 493 7.56 -13.35 -21.84
C ALA A 493 8.45 -12.97 -23.04
N TYR A 494 8.02 -12.00 -23.85
CA TYR A 494 8.68 -11.65 -25.12
C TYR A 494 9.29 -10.25 -25.16
N THR A 495 9.25 -9.50 -24.04
CA THR A 495 9.85 -8.16 -23.95
C THR A 495 10.64 -7.99 -22.66
N GLU A 496 11.23 -6.80 -22.47
CA GLU A 496 11.93 -6.42 -21.23
C GLU A 496 10.98 -5.79 -20.18
N PHE A 497 9.67 -5.94 -20.33
CA PHE A 497 8.73 -5.49 -19.32
C PHE A 497 8.68 -6.49 -18.16
N SER A 498 8.78 -5.99 -16.94
CA SER A 498 8.29 -6.72 -15.78
C SER A 498 6.80 -6.42 -15.58
N VAL A 499 6.03 -7.41 -15.13
CA VAL A 499 4.59 -7.25 -14.91
C VAL A 499 4.29 -7.30 -13.43
N VAL A 500 3.39 -6.45 -12.96
CA VAL A 500 2.85 -6.46 -11.59
C VAL A 500 1.33 -6.53 -11.68
N VAL A 501 0.73 -7.53 -11.05
CA VAL A 501 -0.73 -7.68 -10.95
C VAL A 501 -1.18 -7.26 -9.56
N VAL A 502 -2.01 -6.22 -9.48
CA VAL A 502 -2.52 -5.70 -8.21
C VAL A 502 -3.63 -6.62 -7.69
N ALA A 503 -3.33 -7.38 -6.64
CA ALA A 503 -4.33 -8.24 -6.00
C ALA A 503 -5.35 -7.38 -5.22
N PRO A 504 -6.64 -7.80 -5.21
CA PRO A 504 -7.74 -6.97 -4.71
C PRO A 504 -7.71 -6.65 -3.21
N SER A 505 -7.33 -7.59 -2.37
CA SER A 505 -7.42 -7.47 -0.91
C SER A 505 -6.14 -7.94 -0.21
N VAL A 506 -6.09 -7.82 1.11
CA VAL A 506 -4.88 -7.97 1.94
C VAL A 506 -4.14 -9.29 1.71
N ASN A 507 -4.84 -10.41 1.71
CA ASN A 507 -4.24 -11.75 1.55
C ASN A 507 -4.82 -12.53 0.37
N THR A 508 -5.30 -11.85 -0.66
CA THR A 508 -5.84 -12.50 -1.86
C THR A 508 -4.82 -13.46 -2.50
N ILE A 509 -3.55 -13.07 -2.54
CA ILE A 509 -2.47 -13.89 -3.09
C ILE A 509 -2.30 -15.17 -2.27
N GLY A 510 -2.18 -15.07 -0.95
CA GLY A 510 -2.04 -16.23 -0.07
C GLY A 510 -3.24 -17.19 -0.15
N VAL A 511 -4.45 -16.63 -0.09
CA VAL A 511 -5.70 -17.42 -0.22
C VAL A 511 -5.75 -18.15 -1.57
N SER A 512 -5.42 -17.47 -2.67
CA SER A 512 -5.44 -18.07 -4.02
C SER A 512 -4.42 -19.19 -4.22
N LEU A 513 -3.32 -19.18 -3.47
CA LEU A 513 -2.30 -20.23 -3.50
C LEU A 513 -2.65 -21.42 -2.62
N ILE A 514 -3.32 -21.17 -1.48
CA ILE A 514 -3.57 -22.17 -0.44
C ILE A 514 -4.90 -22.91 -0.67
N CYS A 515 -5.95 -22.19 -1.08
CA CYS A 515 -7.30 -22.73 -1.16
C CYS A 515 -7.69 -23.18 -2.57
N ASP A 516 -8.34 -24.34 -2.65
CA ASP A 516 -9.08 -24.77 -3.83
C ASP A 516 -10.46 -24.12 -3.79
N LEU A 517 -10.67 -23.08 -4.57
CA LEU A 517 -11.86 -22.25 -4.51
C LEU A 517 -12.94 -22.74 -5.49
N ASP A 518 -14.16 -22.87 -4.99
CA ASP A 518 -15.31 -23.32 -5.75
C ASP A 518 -16.14 -22.14 -6.26
N VAL A 519 -16.96 -22.38 -7.29
CA VAL A 519 -17.93 -21.40 -7.80
C VAL A 519 -19.16 -21.39 -6.90
N ASP A 520 -19.53 -20.20 -6.41
CA ASP A 520 -20.79 -20.03 -5.67
C ASP A 520 -21.98 -20.02 -6.65
N ASN A 521 -22.79 -21.03 -6.60
CA ASN A 521 -24.00 -21.16 -7.42
C ASN A 521 -25.28 -20.76 -6.66
N GLY A 522 -25.15 -20.18 -5.47
CA GLY A 522 -26.27 -19.70 -4.66
C GLY A 522 -27.14 -20.82 -4.06
N SER A 523 -26.65 -22.07 -3.98
CA SER A 523 -27.40 -23.22 -3.45
C SER A 523 -26.72 -23.83 -2.23
N GLY A 524 -27.52 -24.39 -1.32
CA GLY A 524 -27.05 -25.03 -0.09
C GLY A 524 -26.91 -24.09 1.10
N SER A 525 -26.58 -24.65 2.26
CA SER A 525 -26.37 -23.90 3.49
C SER A 525 -24.92 -23.35 3.52
N VAL A 526 -24.77 -22.08 3.86
CA VAL A 526 -23.48 -21.38 3.80
C VAL A 526 -23.14 -20.76 5.15
N VAL A 527 -21.96 -21.09 5.68
CA VAL A 527 -21.37 -20.35 6.82
C VAL A 527 -20.53 -19.20 6.28
N GLY A 528 -20.76 -17.98 6.80
CA GLY A 528 -19.96 -16.81 6.48
C GLY A 528 -18.81 -16.62 7.47
N TYR A 529 -17.57 -16.55 6.98
CA TYR A 529 -16.41 -16.14 7.76
C TYR A 529 -15.86 -14.81 7.24
N ASN A 530 -16.02 -13.73 8.00
CA ASN A 530 -15.84 -12.36 7.54
C ASN A 530 -16.62 -12.05 6.24
N ALA A 531 -17.75 -12.73 6.07
CA ALA A 531 -18.62 -12.68 4.89
C ALA A 531 -20.05 -13.01 5.25
N SER A 532 -20.98 -12.84 4.32
CA SER A 532 -22.41 -13.18 4.50
C SER A 532 -22.65 -14.69 4.48
N GLY A 533 -23.65 -15.16 5.21
CA GLY A 533 -24.04 -16.57 5.28
C GLY A 533 -25.25 -16.77 6.17
N ASP A 534 -25.77 -18.01 6.24
CA ASP A 534 -26.88 -18.41 7.12
C ASP A 534 -26.48 -18.38 8.61
N TYR A 535 -25.22 -18.67 8.88
CA TYR A 535 -24.54 -18.46 10.15
C TYR A 535 -23.27 -17.63 9.90
N THR A 536 -23.05 -16.57 10.68
CA THR A 536 -21.91 -15.67 10.48
C THR A 536 -20.95 -15.71 11.67
N MET A 537 -19.65 -15.79 11.35
CA MET A 537 -18.55 -15.70 12.31
C MET A 537 -17.45 -14.80 11.77
N GLY A 538 -16.66 -14.19 12.65
CA GLY A 538 -15.52 -13.37 12.24
C GLY A 538 -15.40 -12.09 13.03
N SER A 539 -14.59 -11.19 12.49
CA SER A 539 -14.23 -9.88 13.07
C SER A 539 -14.78 -8.69 12.29
N VAL A 540 -15.37 -8.92 11.11
CA VAL A 540 -15.91 -7.88 10.23
C VAL A 540 -17.45 -7.94 10.24
N GLY A 541 -18.08 -6.78 10.38
CA GLY A 541 -19.53 -6.67 10.43
C GLY A 541 -20.16 -7.19 11.73
N GLU A 542 -21.48 -7.38 11.71
CA GLU A 542 -22.22 -8.02 12.80
C GLU A 542 -22.16 -9.53 12.62
N THR A 543 -21.56 -10.24 13.56
CA THR A 543 -21.38 -11.69 13.52
C THR A 543 -22.00 -12.36 14.73
N MET A 544 -22.54 -13.59 14.55
CA MET A 544 -23.10 -14.41 15.62
C MET A 544 -22.00 -14.90 16.56
N LEU A 545 -20.85 -15.34 16.02
CA LEU A 545 -19.67 -15.64 16.80
C LEU A 545 -18.54 -14.68 16.41
N LYS A 546 -18.05 -13.90 17.37
CA LYS A 546 -16.88 -13.05 17.19
C LYS A 546 -15.60 -13.87 17.22
N LEU A 547 -14.76 -13.66 16.21
CA LEU A 547 -13.40 -14.21 16.09
C LEU A 547 -12.38 -13.07 16.08
N PRO A 548 -11.07 -13.33 16.32
CA PRO A 548 -10.08 -12.28 16.41
C PRO A 548 -9.94 -11.50 15.10
N ALA A 549 -9.69 -10.20 15.20
CA ALA A 549 -9.29 -9.37 14.07
C ALA A 549 -7.79 -9.55 13.78
N LEU A 550 -7.33 -9.10 12.62
CA LEU A 550 -5.94 -9.29 12.17
C LEU A 550 -4.87 -8.55 13.01
N ASN A 551 -5.26 -7.62 13.87
CA ASN A 551 -4.38 -7.00 14.88
C ASN A 551 -4.46 -7.68 16.26
N SER A 552 -5.20 -8.79 16.35
CA SER A 552 -5.45 -9.54 17.59
C SER A 552 -5.10 -11.03 17.46
N GLN A 553 -4.36 -11.40 16.42
CA GLN A 553 -3.90 -12.78 16.19
C GLN A 553 -2.54 -12.80 15.49
N GLU A 554 -1.85 -13.91 15.63
CA GLU A 554 -0.62 -14.23 14.90
C GLU A 554 -0.95 -14.95 13.60
N GLY A 555 -0.07 -14.78 12.62
CA GLY A 555 -0.14 -15.46 11.33
C GLY A 555 0.66 -14.74 10.26
N THR A 556 0.49 -15.15 9.00
CA THR A 556 1.24 -14.59 7.88
C THR A 556 0.31 -14.12 6.75
N PHE A 557 0.82 -13.22 5.91
CA PHE A 557 0.17 -12.76 4.67
C PHE A 557 1.14 -12.85 3.49
N VAL A 558 0.61 -12.99 2.29
CA VAL A 558 1.40 -12.83 1.06
C VAL A 558 1.08 -11.47 0.43
N ASN A 559 2.08 -10.62 0.30
CA ASN A 559 1.93 -9.28 -0.28
C ASN A 559 2.18 -9.26 -1.81
N ILE A 560 2.00 -8.07 -2.41
CA ILE A 560 2.20 -7.81 -3.85
C ILE A 560 3.63 -8.10 -4.34
N ASN A 561 4.62 -8.12 -3.47
CA ASN A 561 6.00 -8.50 -3.79
C ASN A 561 6.24 -10.02 -3.66
N HIS A 562 5.19 -10.82 -3.53
CA HIS A 562 5.25 -12.25 -3.23
C HIS A 562 6.07 -12.57 -1.95
N GLN A 563 6.04 -11.68 -0.98
CA GLN A 563 6.70 -11.86 0.31
C GLN A 563 5.70 -12.37 1.35
N VAL A 564 6.06 -13.44 2.05
CA VAL A 564 5.31 -13.97 3.20
C VAL A 564 5.75 -13.20 4.43
N LEU A 565 4.85 -12.41 5.00
CA LEU A 565 5.12 -11.48 6.08
C LEU A 565 4.37 -11.85 7.36
N PRO A 566 5.05 -11.95 8.51
CA PRO A 566 4.40 -12.22 9.79
C PRO A 566 3.64 -11.02 10.34
N THR A 567 2.58 -11.30 11.09
CA THR A 567 1.88 -10.34 11.94
C THR A 567 1.74 -10.90 13.34
N ASN A 568 1.78 -10.03 14.36
CA ASN A 568 1.75 -10.42 15.77
C ASN A 568 0.57 -9.78 16.49
N VAL A 569 0.23 -10.32 17.66
CA VAL A 569 -0.87 -9.83 18.51
C VAL A 569 -0.52 -8.45 19.09
N ALA A 570 -1.25 -7.43 18.68
CA ALA A 570 -1.16 -6.09 19.27
C ALA A 570 -2.17 -5.86 20.40
N VAL A 571 -3.36 -6.45 20.27
CA VAL A 571 -4.42 -6.37 21.29
C VAL A 571 -4.94 -7.77 21.55
N ALA A 572 -4.92 -8.21 22.80
CA ALA A 572 -5.34 -9.55 23.17
C ALA A 572 -6.84 -9.77 22.87
N PHE A 573 -7.16 -10.97 22.42
CA PHE A 573 -8.53 -11.45 22.20
C PHE A 573 -8.82 -12.64 23.10
N GLU A 574 -9.90 -12.54 23.90
CA GLU A 574 -10.23 -13.55 24.91
C GLU A 574 -11.30 -14.55 24.44
N GLY A 575 -11.74 -14.46 23.17
CA GLY A 575 -12.76 -15.33 22.59
C GLY A 575 -12.21 -16.63 22.00
N HIS A 576 -13.03 -17.28 21.18
CA HIS A 576 -12.63 -18.45 20.40
C HIS A 576 -11.98 -18.04 19.08
N THR A 577 -11.12 -18.90 18.56
CA THR A 577 -10.42 -18.74 17.26
C THR A 577 -11.02 -19.69 16.22
N LEU A 578 -10.66 -19.51 14.95
CA LEU A 578 -11.00 -20.47 13.90
C LEU A 578 -10.34 -21.84 14.16
N ASN A 579 -9.13 -21.85 14.76
CA ASN A 579 -8.46 -23.07 15.15
C ASN A 579 -9.22 -23.85 16.24
N ASP A 580 -9.88 -23.19 17.18
CA ASP A 580 -10.72 -23.88 18.18
C ASP A 580 -11.89 -24.60 17.50
N ILE A 581 -12.55 -23.97 16.51
CA ILE A 581 -13.62 -24.60 15.72
C ILE A 581 -13.06 -25.81 14.95
N ALA A 582 -11.91 -25.66 14.31
CA ALA A 582 -11.25 -26.71 13.55
C ALA A 582 -10.88 -27.91 14.45
N ASN A 583 -10.41 -27.68 15.65
CA ASN A 583 -10.08 -28.71 16.63
C ASN A 583 -11.35 -29.43 17.14
N ALA A 584 -12.44 -28.71 17.40
CA ALA A 584 -13.72 -29.32 17.73
C ALA A 584 -14.27 -30.19 16.60
N LEU A 585 -13.89 -29.93 15.36
CA LEU A 585 -14.21 -30.73 14.17
C LEU A 585 -13.15 -31.80 13.87
N GLY A 586 -12.14 -31.94 14.73
CA GLY A 586 -11.16 -33.03 14.72
C GLY A 586 -9.87 -32.74 13.93
N LEU A 587 -9.52 -31.49 13.67
CA LEU A 587 -8.15 -31.09 13.42
C LEU A 587 -7.43 -31.00 14.77
N SER A 588 -6.09 -30.99 14.81
CA SER A 588 -5.35 -31.18 16.05
C SER A 588 -4.13 -30.24 16.22
N ALA A 589 -4.15 -29.07 15.59
CA ALA A 589 -3.12 -28.07 15.80
C ALA A 589 -3.35 -27.35 17.15
N GLN A 590 -2.29 -27.16 17.95
CA GLN A 590 -2.40 -26.50 19.23
C GLN A 590 -2.69 -25.02 19.07
N ASN A 591 -1.98 -24.36 18.15
CA ASN A 591 -2.11 -22.94 17.84
C ASN A 591 -2.39 -22.71 16.35
N THR A 592 -2.97 -21.57 16.00
CA THR A 592 -3.18 -21.19 14.60
C THR A 592 -1.85 -21.16 13.82
N ILE A 593 -0.78 -20.68 14.42
CA ILE A 593 0.55 -20.57 13.80
C ILE A 593 1.24 -21.92 13.52
N ASP A 594 0.76 -23.02 14.08
CA ASP A 594 1.29 -24.36 13.75
C ASP A 594 1.05 -24.71 12.27
N TYR A 595 0.07 -24.09 11.63
CA TYR A 595 -0.20 -24.26 10.21
C TYR A 595 0.80 -23.54 9.30
N THR A 596 1.65 -22.63 9.81
CA THR A 596 2.67 -21.94 9.01
C THR A 596 3.63 -22.94 8.34
N ALA A 597 4.11 -23.91 9.10
CA ALA A 597 4.97 -24.98 8.57
C ALA A 597 4.24 -25.95 7.64
N MET A 598 2.91 -25.92 7.58
CA MET A 598 2.07 -26.77 6.73
C MET A 598 1.64 -26.09 5.42
N LEU A 599 2.03 -24.84 5.21
CA LEU A 599 1.72 -24.11 3.97
C LEU A 599 2.31 -24.86 2.75
N PRO A 600 1.63 -24.85 1.59
CA PRO A 600 1.96 -25.73 0.47
C PRO A 600 3.29 -25.36 -0.20
N ILE A 601 4.32 -26.18 0.02
CA ILE A 601 5.65 -26.03 -0.60
C ILE A 601 5.55 -26.05 -2.13
N SER A 602 4.63 -26.85 -2.69
CA SER A 602 4.37 -26.92 -4.13
C SER A 602 3.85 -25.60 -4.73
N LYS A 603 3.46 -24.64 -3.89
CA LYS A 603 2.99 -23.31 -4.28
C LYS A 603 4.00 -22.19 -3.93
N GLY A 604 5.22 -22.56 -3.59
CA GLY A 604 6.33 -21.63 -3.34
C GLY A 604 6.57 -21.29 -1.87
N PHE A 605 5.78 -21.82 -0.92
CA PHE A 605 6.05 -21.63 0.50
C PHE A 605 7.27 -22.48 0.93
N ASN A 606 8.07 -21.99 1.88
CA ASN A 606 9.33 -22.61 2.27
C ASN A 606 9.22 -23.64 3.41
N GLY A 607 8.03 -23.79 4.03
CA GLY A 607 7.79 -24.73 5.14
C GLY A 607 8.42 -24.34 6.48
N SER A 608 8.89 -23.09 6.64
CA SER A 608 9.39 -22.59 7.93
C SER A 608 8.28 -22.52 8.97
N SER A 609 8.64 -22.67 10.25
CA SER A 609 7.73 -22.38 11.36
C SER A 609 7.54 -20.86 11.52
N PHE A 610 6.46 -20.45 12.17
CA PHE A 610 6.20 -19.04 12.44
C PHE A 610 7.31 -18.39 13.27
N ASP A 611 7.81 -19.08 14.27
CA ASP A 611 8.83 -18.58 15.18
C ASP A 611 10.20 -18.38 14.52
N ASP A 612 10.44 -19.02 13.37
CA ASP A 612 11.67 -18.86 12.58
C ASP A 612 11.63 -17.66 11.63
N LEU A 613 10.48 -16.97 11.53
CA LEU A 613 10.31 -15.83 10.62
C LEU A 613 10.89 -14.55 11.22
N GLY A 614 11.68 -13.81 10.44
CA GLY A 614 12.17 -12.48 10.82
C GLY A 614 11.02 -11.48 11.00
N ASN A 615 11.02 -10.74 12.12
CA ASN A 615 10.01 -9.73 12.45
C ASN A 615 10.47 -8.30 12.12
N PHE A 616 11.77 -8.08 11.95
CA PHE A 616 12.35 -6.75 11.72
C PHE A 616 13.30 -6.79 10.53
N TYR A 617 13.41 -5.66 9.84
CA TYR A 617 14.47 -5.45 8.87
C TYR A 617 15.79 -5.15 9.59
N SER A 618 16.89 -5.72 9.14
CA SER A 618 18.20 -5.36 9.68
C SER A 618 18.63 -3.98 9.23
N VAL A 619 19.43 -3.29 10.06
CA VAL A 619 20.03 -2.00 9.72
C VAL A 619 20.97 -2.11 8.50
N LEU A 620 21.54 -3.30 8.28
CA LEU A 620 22.44 -3.61 7.17
C LEU A 620 21.71 -4.19 5.94
N GLY A 621 20.39 -4.42 6.02
CA GLY A 621 19.59 -5.00 4.95
C GLY A 621 19.84 -6.47 4.67
N GLU A 622 20.53 -7.19 5.58
CA GLU A 622 20.87 -8.61 5.43
C GLU A 622 19.73 -9.53 5.90
N ASP A 623 18.97 -9.10 6.92
CA ASP A 623 17.83 -9.85 7.44
C ASP A 623 16.52 -9.22 6.94
N ASN A 624 15.83 -9.95 6.10
CA ASN A 624 14.52 -9.53 5.63
C ASN A 624 13.43 -10.05 6.56
N ARG A 625 12.41 -9.24 6.76
CA ARG A 625 11.19 -9.65 7.44
C ARG A 625 10.46 -10.70 6.61
N GLY A 626 10.15 -11.86 7.21
CA GLY A 626 9.55 -12.98 6.48
C GLY A 626 10.47 -13.57 5.40
N TYR A 627 9.89 -14.01 4.27
CA TYR A 627 10.62 -14.55 3.13
C TYR A 627 9.86 -14.34 1.81
N ILE A 628 10.55 -14.44 0.69
CA ILE A 628 9.95 -14.35 -0.65
C ILE A 628 9.53 -15.75 -1.10
N LEU A 629 8.31 -15.88 -1.64
CA LEU A 629 7.81 -17.10 -2.26
C LEU A 629 8.68 -17.51 -3.46
N GLU A 630 8.91 -18.80 -3.61
CA GLU A 630 9.50 -19.33 -4.82
C GLU A 630 8.48 -19.25 -5.97
N ASN A 631 8.86 -18.63 -7.08
CA ASN A 631 8.02 -18.56 -8.27
C ASN A 631 8.12 -19.88 -9.05
N SER A 632 7.20 -20.80 -8.75
CA SER A 632 7.22 -22.16 -9.31
C SER A 632 6.94 -22.16 -10.81
N ASP A 633 7.50 -23.17 -11.51
CA ASP A 633 7.27 -23.38 -12.93
C ASP A 633 5.85 -23.91 -13.19
N MET A 634 5.26 -23.48 -14.32
CA MET A 634 4.00 -23.96 -14.87
C MET A 634 4.17 -24.40 -16.32
N GLU A 635 3.28 -25.24 -16.82
CA GLU A 635 3.25 -25.57 -18.25
C GLU A 635 2.80 -24.36 -19.07
N ALA A 636 3.64 -23.92 -19.99
CA ALA A 636 3.34 -22.87 -20.96
C ALA A 636 2.61 -23.47 -22.19
N ASN A 637 1.35 -23.85 -22.03
CA ASN A 637 0.52 -24.48 -23.07
C ASN A 637 -0.72 -23.66 -23.44
N GLY A 638 -0.83 -22.42 -22.91
CA GLY A 638 -1.94 -21.52 -23.16
C GLY A 638 -1.96 -21.01 -24.59
N LYS A 639 -3.18 -20.75 -25.09
CA LYS A 639 -3.41 -20.15 -26.39
C LYS A 639 -4.21 -18.88 -26.28
N LEU A 640 -3.93 -17.91 -27.13
CA LEU A 640 -4.78 -16.72 -27.27
C LEU A 640 -6.12 -17.12 -27.85
N GLU A 641 -7.16 -16.50 -27.35
CA GLU A 641 -8.53 -16.66 -27.87
C GLU A 641 -8.85 -15.52 -28.84
N GLU A 642 -9.65 -15.80 -29.84
CA GLU A 642 -10.20 -14.74 -30.73
C GLU A 642 -10.92 -13.70 -29.86
N ILE A 643 -10.81 -12.44 -30.25
CA ILE A 643 -11.46 -11.34 -29.55
C ILE A 643 -12.93 -11.30 -30.01
N ASP A 644 -13.82 -11.42 -29.00
CA ASP A 644 -15.27 -11.29 -29.25
C ASP A 644 -15.65 -9.84 -29.54
N ASP A 645 -16.91 -9.64 -29.98
CA ASP A 645 -17.48 -8.31 -30.11
C ASP A 645 -17.40 -7.56 -28.82
N LEU A 646 -16.80 -6.36 -28.85
CA LEU A 646 -16.60 -5.55 -27.64
C LEU A 646 -17.95 -5.00 -27.14
N PRO A 647 -18.20 -5.04 -25.82
CA PRO A 647 -19.50 -4.64 -25.27
C PRO A 647 -19.66 -3.11 -25.25
N GLU A 648 -20.88 -2.64 -25.54
CA GLU A 648 -21.26 -1.25 -25.36
C GLU A 648 -21.84 -0.99 -23.96
N PHE A 649 -21.33 0.01 -23.27
CA PHE A 649 -21.82 0.46 -21.95
C PHE A 649 -22.62 1.77 -22.09
N ASN A 650 -23.83 1.67 -22.66
CA ASN A 650 -24.76 2.79 -22.81
C ASN A 650 -25.62 2.95 -21.52
N GLY A 651 -25.90 4.19 -21.10
CA GLY A 651 -26.78 4.51 -19.98
C GLY A 651 -26.04 5.12 -18.79
N THR A 652 -26.67 5.04 -17.59
CA THR A 652 -26.07 5.51 -16.34
C THR A 652 -25.13 4.43 -15.81
N VAL A 653 -23.86 4.75 -15.75
CA VAL A 653 -22.81 3.83 -15.29
C VAL A 653 -22.21 4.35 -13.98
N VAL A 654 -22.01 3.45 -13.03
CA VAL A 654 -21.22 3.71 -11.84
C VAL A 654 -19.98 2.81 -11.83
N TYR A 655 -18.94 3.31 -11.21
CA TYR A 655 -17.70 2.56 -10.96
C TYR A 655 -17.53 2.33 -9.48
N ARG A 656 -17.43 1.07 -9.06
CA ARG A 656 -17.11 0.70 -7.69
C ARG A 656 -15.65 1.00 -7.39
N CYS A 657 -15.37 1.76 -6.35
CA CYS A 657 -14.01 2.13 -6.00
C CYS A 657 -13.82 2.20 -4.48
N ASN A 658 -12.58 2.18 -4.08
CA ASN A 658 -12.20 2.60 -2.73
C ASN A 658 -12.06 4.13 -2.70
N PRO A 659 -12.70 4.83 -1.76
CA PRO A 659 -12.30 6.19 -1.43
C PRO A 659 -10.89 6.21 -0.83
N VAL A 660 -10.32 7.40 -0.71
CA VAL A 660 -9.00 7.57 -0.08
C VAL A 660 -9.02 6.97 1.34
N ASN A 661 -8.06 6.09 1.64
CA ASN A 661 -7.88 5.40 2.92
C ASN A 661 -9.04 4.47 3.38
N GLN A 662 -9.98 4.16 2.51
CA GLN A 662 -11.07 3.24 2.83
C GLN A 662 -10.98 1.99 1.94
N PHE A 663 -10.77 0.82 2.55
CA PHE A 663 -10.51 -0.43 1.83
C PHE A 663 -11.50 -1.55 2.13
N ASN A 664 -11.88 -1.68 3.40
CA ASN A 664 -12.64 -2.84 3.88
C ASN A 664 -13.38 -2.53 5.19
N GLY A 665 -14.05 -3.53 5.76
CA GLY A 665 -14.79 -3.38 7.00
C GLY A 665 -13.94 -2.98 8.23
N TYR A 666 -12.63 -3.10 8.19
CA TYR A 666 -11.75 -2.61 9.26
C TYR A 666 -11.59 -1.09 9.18
N THR A 667 -11.29 -0.54 8.01
CA THR A 667 -11.17 0.92 7.82
C THR A 667 -12.49 1.63 8.07
N ALA A 668 -13.62 1.01 7.72
CA ALA A 668 -14.96 1.56 7.98
C ALA A 668 -15.29 1.73 9.47
N ARG A 669 -14.61 1.01 10.37
CA ARG A 669 -14.80 1.08 11.83
C ARG A 669 -13.89 2.09 12.52
N THR A 670 -12.83 2.51 11.86
CA THR A 670 -11.79 3.37 12.44
C THR A 670 -12.31 4.79 12.66
N GLU A 671 -12.14 5.31 13.87
CA GLU A 671 -12.67 6.64 14.23
C GLU A 671 -11.97 7.78 13.50
N GLN A 672 -10.70 7.61 13.17
CA GLN A 672 -9.84 8.61 12.53
C GLN A 672 -10.12 8.79 11.02
N LEU A 673 -10.74 7.81 10.36
CA LEU A 673 -10.99 7.84 8.92
C LEU A 673 -12.43 8.28 8.59
N GLU A 674 -12.61 8.92 7.43
CA GLU A 674 -13.93 9.33 6.94
C GLU A 674 -14.82 8.09 6.73
N LYS A 675 -16.05 8.15 7.24
CA LYS A 675 -17.00 7.02 7.24
C LYS A 675 -18.13 7.19 6.24
N GLU A 676 -18.33 8.38 5.71
CA GLU A 676 -19.48 8.67 4.87
C GLU A 676 -19.33 8.08 3.47
N ALA A 677 -20.21 7.14 3.15
CA ALA A 677 -20.28 6.53 1.84
C ALA A 677 -21.21 7.34 0.93
N THR A 678 -20.66 8.15 0.04
CA THR A 678 -21.40 8.99 -0.91
C THR A 678 -21.25 8.51 -2.33
N LEU A 679 -22.28 8.71 -3.20
CA LEU A 679 -22.11 8.62 -4.65
C LEU A 679 -21.48 9.93 -5.11
N ARG A 680 -20.29 9.87 -5.71
CA ARG A 680 -19.57 11.04 -6.22
C ARG A 680 -19.65 11.07 -7.74
N GLY A 681 -20.08 12.20 -8.31
CA GLY A 681 -20.21 12.30 -9.77
C GLY A 681 -19.97 13.73 -10.27
N SER A 682 -19.67 13.82 -11.58
CA SER A 682 -19.48 15.10 -12.26
C SER A 682 -20.80 15.88 -12.42
N ALA A 683 -20.70 17.14 -12.81
CA ALA A 683 -21.87 17.95 -13.19
C ALA A 683 -22.62 17.35 -14.41
N GLN A 684 -21.91 16.69 -15.33
CA GLN A 684 -22.51 16.01 -16.50
C GLN A 684 -23.31 14.77 -16.04
N PHE A 685 -22.76 13.98 -15.12
CA PHE A 685 -23.47 12.85 -14.53
C PHE A 685 -24.72 13.32 -13.77
N ALA A 686 -24.60 14.34 -12.94
CA ALA A 686 -25.71 14.90 -12.17
C ALA A 686 -26.85 15.36 -13.08
N ALA A 687 -26.54 16.06 -14.18
CA ALA A 687 -27.50 16.49 -15.16
C ALA A 687 -28.18 15.31 -15.88
N ALA A 688 -27.40 14.28 -16.28
CA ALA A 688 -27.94 13.08 -16.94
C ALA A 688 -28.87 12.27 -16.03
N ALA A 689 -28.48 12.12 -14.75
CA ALA A 689 -29.27 11.42 -13.73
C ALA A 689 -30.38 12.27 -13.11
N LYS A 690 -30.46 13.58 -13.43
CA LYS A 690 -31.43 14.55 -12.88
C LYS A 690 -31.40 14.65 -11.34
N ILE A 691 -30.20 14.69 -10.78
CA ILE A 691 -29.93 14.83 -9.35
C ILE A 691 -29.07 16.05 -9.06
N GLY A 692 -29.10 16.56 -7.84
CA GLY A 692 -28.31 17.69 -7.37
C GLY A 692 -27.43 17.33 -6.17
N ASP A 693 -26.45 18.18 -5.88
CA ASP A 693 -25.57 18.04 -4.73
C ASP A 693 -26.36 17.98 -3.43
N GLY A 694 -26.07 17.00 -2.57
CA GLY A 694 -26.78 16.73 -1.31
C GLY A 694 -28.08 15.95 -1.43
N ASP A 695 -28.53 15.58 -2.65
CA ASP A 695 -29.74 14.79 -2.81
C ASP A 695 -29.57 13.40 -2.21
N LYS A 696 -30.59 12.92 -1.49
CA LYS A 696 -30.74 11.50 -1.14
C LYS A 696 -31.21 10.75 -2.38
N ILE A 697 -30.48 9.72 -2.74
CA ILE A 697 -30.71 8.91 -3.92
C ILE A 697 -30.78 7.43 -3.58
N ARG A 698 -31.57 6.71 -4.36
CA ARG A 698 -31.60 5.25 -4.39
C ARG A 698 -30.97 4.79 -5.68
N ILE A 699 -29.96 3.95 -5.57
CA ILE A 699 -29.23 3.34 -6.69
C ILE A 699 -29.69 1.89 -6.77
N GLU A 700 -30.25 1.49 -7.90
CA GLU A 700 -30.66 0.12 -8.18
C GLU A 700 -29.59 -0.57 -9.00
N PHE A 701 -28.94 -1.57 -8.40
CA PHE A 701 -27.99 -2.48 -9.02
C PHE A 701 -28.71 -3.79 -9.40
N PRO A 702 -28.12 -4.61 -10.28
CA PRO A 702 -28.69 -5.94 -10.60
C PRO A 702 -28.91 -6.83 -9.35
N GLN A 703 -28.08 -6.65 -8.30
CA GLN A 703 -28.09 -7.47 -7.09
C GLN A 703 -28.94 -6.90 -5.96
N GLY A 704 -29.40 -5.66 -6.07
CA GLY A 704 -30.16 -4.99 -5.01
C GLY A 704 -30.12 -3.47 -5.12
N ALA A 705 -30.57 -2.77 -4.08
CA ALA A 705 -30.59 -1.31 -4.08
C ALA A 705 -29.85 -0.74 -2.86
N GLN A 706 -29.20 0.40 -3.04
CA GLN A 706 -28.56 1.17 -1.99
C GLN A 706 -29.05 2.60 -1.94
N GLU A 707 -29.10 3.14 -0.74
CA GLU A 707 -29.36 4.56 -0.51
C GLU A 707 -28.05 5.28 -0.24
N ARG A 708 -27.82 6.41 -0.92
CA ARG A 708 -26.62 7.24 -0.78
C ARG A 708 -27.01 8.73 -0.82
N ILE A 709 -26.11 9.56 -0.34
CA ILE A 709 -26.13 11.00 -0.63
C ILE A 709 -25.28 11.21 -1.87
N PHE A 710 -25.82 11.96 -2.83
CA PHE A 710 -25.02 12.36 -4.00
C PHE A 710 -24.17 13.57 -3.63
N LYS A 711 -22.89 13.53 -4.01
CA LYS A 711 -21.92 14.61 -3.85
C LYS A 711 -21.36 14.99 -5.20
N LEU A 712 -21.50 16.28 -5.54
CA LEU A 712 -20.88 16.81 -6.75
C LEU A 712 -19.36 16.88 -6.58
N ASP A 713 -18.66 16.27 -7.53
CA ASP A 713 -17.19 16.23 -7.55
C ASP A 713 -16.68 16.92 -8.82
N SER A 714 -16.06 18.08 -8.64
CA SER A 714 -15.55 18.90 -9.74
C SER A 714 -14.30 18.32 -10.40
N SER A 715 -13.62 17.37 -9.76
CA SER A 715 -12.47 16.67 -10.32
C SER A 715 -12.88 15.63 -11.37
N LEU A 716 -14.12 15.11 -11.28
CA LEU A 716 -14.64 14.12 -12.18
C LEU A 716 -15.20 14.74 -13.46
N LYS A 717 -15.01 14.04 -14.57
CA LYS A 717 -15.51 14.39 -15.90
C LYS A 717 -16.32 13.23 -16.50
N GLY A 718 -17.30 13.54 -17.33
CA GLY A 718 -18.10 12.53 -18.03
C GLY A 718 -19.31 12.02 -17.24
N THR A 719 -19.83 10.88 -17.66
CA THR A 719 -21.13 10.31 -17.22
C THR A 719 -20.98 9.06 -16.35
N ILE A 720 -19.80 8.83 -15.76
CA ILE A 720 -19.55 7.74 -14.82
C ILE A 720 -19.41 8.36 -13.43
N ALA A 721 -20.09 7.80 -12.43
CA ALA A 721 -19.95 8.20 -11.03
C ALA A 721 -19.22 7.13 -10.23
N LEU A 722 -18.62 7.55 -9.11
CA LEU A 722 -17.88 6.71 -8.17
C LEU A 722 -18.81 6.27 -7.04
N VAL A 723 -18.91 4.97 -6.81
CA VAL A 723 -19.63 4.41 -5.67
C VAL A 723 -18.65 3.67 -4.76
N PRO A 724 -18.61 3.97 -3.45
CA PRO A 724 -17.71 3.29 -2.53
C PRO A 724 -18.16 1.84 -2.29
N ALA A 725 -17.17 0.96 -2.11
CA ALA A 725 -17.38 -0.47 -1.90
C ALA A 725 -16.94 -0.98 -0.52
N TYR A 726 -16.34 -0.13 0.32
CA TYR A 726 -15.85 -0.50 1.65
C TYR A 726 -16.96 -0.67 2.69
N ASP A 727 -18.11 -0.06 2.49
CA ASP A 727 -19.26 -0.16 3.37
C ASP A 727 -20.09 -1.42 3.07
N VAL A 728 -20.63 -2.00 4.11
CA VAL A 728 -21.37 -3.26 4.04
C VAL A 728 -22.61 -3.13 3.15
N GLY A 729 -22.82 -4.06 2.22
CA GLY A 729 -24.06 -4.12 1.46
C GLY A 729 -24.03 -4.82 0.12
N PHE A 730 -22.88 -4.88 -0.58
CA PHE A 730 -22.80 -5.48 -1.91
C PHE A 730 -21.63 -6.45 -2.13
N GLY A 731 -21.09 -7.01 -1.06
CA GLY A 731 -19.91 -7.86 -1.17
C GLY A 731 -18.61 -7.05 -1.36
N GLY A 732 -17.52 -7.74 -1.62
CA GLY A 732 -16.20 -7.13 -1.85
C GLY A 732 -16.12 -6.30 -3.12
N LEU A 733 -15.15 -5.40 -3.19
CA LEU A 733 -14.90 -4.52 -4.34
C LEU A 733 -14.76 -5.28 -5.66
N ASN A 734 -14.19 -6.47 -5.61
CA ASN A 734 -13.80 -7.27 -6.77
C ASN A 734 -14.53 -8.62 -6.85
N GLU A 735 -15.74 -8.71 -6.32
CA GLU A 735 -16.60 -9.88 -6.54
C GLU A 735 -17.27 -9.85 -7.93
N GLN A 736 -17.31 -8.69 -8.57
CA GLN A 736 -17.91 -8.47 -9.89
C GLN A 736 -17.13 -7.40 -10.65
N TYR A 737 -17.42 -7.28 -11.96
CA TYR A 737 -16.86 -6.20 -12.76
C TYR A 737 -17.26 -4.85 -12.19
N ARG A 738 -16.29 -3.94 -12.01
CA ARG A 738 -16.47 -2.71 -11.25
C ARG A 738 -17.35 -1.66 -11.90
N PHE A 739 -17.51 -1.71 -13.22
CA PHE A 739 -18.41 -0.81 -13.94
C PHE A 739 -19.78 -1.48 -14.06
N GLU A 740 -20.81 -0.83 -13.55
CA GLU A 740 -22.17 -1.37 -13.57
C GLU A 740 -23.16 -0.35 -14.12
N LYS A 741 -24.10 -0.85 -14.93
CA LYS A 741 -25.28 -0.07 -15.36
C LYS A 741 -26.28 -0.05 -14.22
N VAL A 742 -26.70 1.14 -13.81
CA VAL A 742 -27.61 1.32 -12.68
C VAL A 742 -28.79 2.23 -13.03
N LYS A 743 -29.86 2.11 -12.24
CA LYS A 743 -30.93 3.09 -12.18
C LYS A 743 -30.76 3.97 -10.95
N ILE A 744 -30.84 5.29 -11.13
CA ILE A 744 -30.77 6.24 -10.02
C ILE A 744 -32.12 6.93 -9.89
N MET A 745 -32.64 6.94 -8.66
CA MET A 745 -33.88 7.63 -8.31
C MET A 745 -33.62 8.61 -7.19
N ARG A 746 -34.05 9.86 -7.36
CA ARG A 746 -34.09 10.83 -6.27
C ARG A 746 -35.14 10.40 -5.25
N MET A 747 -34.76 10.28 -4.00
CA MET A 747 -35.72 10.05 -2.93
C MET A 747 -36.41 11.38 -2.60
N GLY A 748 -37.74 11.38 -2.64
CA GLY A 748 -38.51 12.59 -2.35
C GLY A 748 -38.21 13.06 -0.93
N SER A 749 -38.02 14.37 -0.75
CA SER A 749 -38.18 14.97 0.55
C SER A 749 -39.62 14.69 0.99
N GLU A 750 -39.82 13.84 1.98
CA GLU A 750 -41.12 13.81 2.68
C GLU A 750 -41.36 15.23 3.15
N SER A 751 -42.38 15.87 2.54
CA SER A 751 -42.87 17.19 2.91
C SER A 751 -43.64 17.13 4.24
#